data_ee6c867d1e729a142e669fe2ebb3d92b
#
_entry.id   ee6c867d1e729a142e669fe2ebb3d92b
#
_cell.length_a   1.000
_cell.length_b   1.000
_cell.length_c   1.000
_cell.angle_alpha   90.00
_cell.angle_beta   90.00
_cell.angle_gamma   90.00
#
_symmetry.space_group_name_H-M   'P 1'
#
loop_
_entity.id
_entity.type
_entity.pdbx_description
1 polymer ?
#
loop_
_entity_poly.entity_id
_entity_poly.type
_entity_poly.pdbx_seq_one_letter_code
_entity_poly.pdbx_strand_id
1 'polypeptide(L)'
;MSQHQLLTGLSPQEVEESRIKHGANVLTPPKRTPLWKLFLEKFGDPIIIILLLAGACSLGIAAYEYYGLHHEATVFFEPVGIFVAIFLATGLSFYFEQQADKEFKILNQVNDEEPVRVIREGNTTEVPKCDIVVGDIVMLGTGEDIPADAELLESTHLSVDESTLTGEPLCRKTTIPEEFDEEATFPSNHVLRGTKVMEGHAICRVTAVGDATENGRVLEAAQIDDSVKTPLNEQLDRLGKLITKISYAIAVLILVGRTALYFTNHTGSIDLLDFTASFLSTFMVAVTVVVVAVPEGLPMAVTLSLAYSMRRMLKSNNLVRKMHACETMGATTVICTDKTGTLTQNQMSVSETQFYGLATQTLDNSDECGFITEGMAVNSTATLDLSGEKPSVLGNPTEGAILLWLHSQGKDYRTLRGNTTTLEELPFATERKYMATIVESGVFPGKKVLYVKGAPEIVHGLCATTSGNVDKATLDAQLLGYQRKAMRTLGFAYQVLNEGDATIVDHKVVAERLNFLGMVAISDPVRADVPQAVQECLSAGIDVKIVTGDTAATAGEIGRQIGLWGEHHSERAIITGPEFEALTDEEVYNRVDELKIIARARPLDKKRLVETLQKRGHVVAVTGDGTNDAPALKTAHVGLSMGDGTSVAKEASDITIVDNSFSSIGRAVMWGRSLYQNIQRFILFQMTVNVAACCVVLAGAFMGTDSPLTVTQMLWVNLIMDTFAAMALASLPPSEGVMKDSPRHREAFIIDSTMKRGIIGTGALFFLILIGLVYVFEHADVTSLSDLCTLSLGAAEGLSRTEKSYIFTIFVMLQFWNLFNARAHLTGRSSFHLKGCQGFLLILLVILLGQFFIVSFGGQMFSVTPISVMDWVLIISTTSLVVWVGELNRFFRG
;
A
#
# COMPACT_ATOMS: atom_id res chain seq x y z
N MET A 1 28.47 43.76 11.08
CA MET A 1 29.30 42.67 10.54
C MET A 1 29.34 41.61 11.62
N SER A 2 28.38 40.70 11.61
CA SER A 2 28.33 39.53 12.51
C SER A 2 29.38 38.53 12.05
N GLN A 3 30.24 38.11 12.95
CA GLN A 3 31.19 37.01 12.75
C GLN A 3 30.44 35.72 12.41
N HIS A 4 30.35 35.38 11.13
CA HIS A 4 30.13 34.00 10.75
C HIS A 4 31.34 33.21 11.26
N GLN A 5 31.29 32.63 12.43
CA GLN A 5 32.18 31.54 12.80
C GLN A 5 31.98 30.44 11.76
N LEU A 6 32.98 30.14 10.99
CA LEU A 6 33.02 28.99 10.08
C LEU A 6 32.72 27.75 10.91
N LEU A 7 31.50 27.22 10.80
CA LEU A 7 31.10 25.96 11.44
C LEU A 7 31.83 24.85 10.69
N THR A 8 32.94 24.37 11.20
CA THR A 8 33.77 23.38 10.51
C THR A 8 33.21 21.97 10.59
N GLY A 9 32.37 21.66 11.60
CA GLY A 9 31.83 20.31 11.82
C GLY A 9 32.93 19.28 12.15
N LEU A 10 32.56 18.02 12.24
CA LEU A 10 33.46 16.92 12.61
C LEU A 10 34.31 16.46 11.42
N SER A 11 35.55 16.05 11.72
CA SER A 11 36.40 15.30 10.78
C SER A 11 36.02 13.80 10.74
N PRO A 12 36.40 13.04 9.70
CA PRO A 12 36.10 11.62 9.62
C PRO A 12 36.59 10.78 10.80
N GLN A 13 37.72 11.18 11.42
CA GLN A 13 38.26 10.52 12.63
C GLN A 13 37.39 10.79 13.85
N GLU A 14 36.96 12.04 14.06
CA GLU A 14 36.06 12.40 15.16
C GLU A 14 34.68 11.78 15.01
N VAL A 15 34.17 11.59 13.77
CA VAL A 15 32.92 10.86 13.49
C VAL A 15 33.03 9.42 13.96
N GLU A 16 34.12 8.74 13.65
CA GLU A 16 34.34 7.35 14.07
C GLU A 16 34.52 7.22 15.58
N GLU A 17 35.26 8.13 16.22
CA GLU A 17 35.40 8.19 17.67
C GLU A 17 34.06 8.43 18.37
N SER A 18 33.24 9.34 17.85
CA SER A 18 31.91 9.62 18.38
C SER A 18 30.98 8.41 18.20
N ARG A 19 31.06 7.71 17.04
CA ARG A 19 30.30 6.49 16.80
C ARG A 19 30.65 5.36 17.76
N ILE A 20 31.92 5.18 18.05
CA ILE A 20 32.40 4.17 19.03
C ILE A 20 31.91 4.52 20.45
N LYS A 21 31.90 5.81 20.80
CA LYS A 21 31.58 6.28 22.15
C LYS A 21 30.09 6.36 22.44
N HIS A 22 29.28 6.80 21.46
CA HIS A 22 27.86 7.12 21.63
C HIS A 22 26.93 6.19 20.84
N GLY A 23 27.45 5.32 19.98
CA GLY A 23 26.70 4.43 19.13
C GLY A 23 26.22 5.08 17.82
N ALA A 24 25.47 4.33 17.03
CA ALA A 24 24.81 4.79 15.81
C ALA A 24 23.44 5.42 16.12
N ASN A 25 22.96 6.28 15.24
CA ASN A 25 21.63 6.90 15.37
C ASN A 25 20.49 5.95 14.97
N VAL A 26 20.47 4.77 15.57
CA VAL A 26 19.47 3.73 15.37
C VAL A 26 18.75 3.46 16.69
N LEU A 27 17.41 3.42 16.64
CA LEU A 27 16.61 3.00 17.79
C LEU A 27 16.67 1.47 17.88
N THR A 28 17.01 0.96 19.05
CA THR A 28 17.03 -0.48 19.29
C THR A 28 15.59 -0.99 19.33
N PRO A 29 15.20 -1.90 18.42
CA PRO A 29 13.86 -2.46 18.46
C PRO A 29 13.62 -3.16 19.82
N PRO A 30 12.38 -3.13 20.36
CA PRO A 30 12.06 -3.72 21.64
C PRO A 30 12.54 -5.17 21.70
N LYS A 31 13.04 -5.59 22.88
CA LYS A 31 13.60 -6.92 23.12
C LYS A 31 12.60 -7.98 22.66
N ARG A 32 12.96 -8.70 21.61
CA ARG A 32 12.10 -9.75 21.05
C ARG A 32 11.93 -10.85 22.06
N THR A 33 10.71 -11.31 22.28
CA THR A 33 10.46 -12.58 22.94
C THR A 33 11.25 -13.68 22.23
N PRO A 34 11.98 -14.53 22.94
CA PRO A 34 12.74 -15.59 22.31
C PRO A 34 11.81 -16.50 21.49
N LEU A 35 12.24 -16.94 20.31
CA LEU A 35 11.44 -17.70 19.36
C LEU A 35 10.80 -18.96 19.99
N TRP A 36 11.53 -19.62 20.91
CA TRP A 36 10.99 -20.80 21.60
C TRP A 36 9.80 -20.46 22.49
N LYS A 37 9.76 -19.25 23.11
CA LYS A 37 8.64 -18.79 23.93
C LYS A 37 7.41 -18.50 23.07
N LEU A 38 7.61 -17.79 21.95
CA LEU A 38 6.56 -17.54 20.95
C LEU A 38 6.00 -18.84 20.38
N PHE A 39 6.87 -19.84 20.15
CA PHE A 39 6.44 -21.16 19.71
C PHE A 39 5.60 -21.88 20.78
N LEU A 40 6.01 -21.82 22.06
CA LEU A 40 5.26 -22.42 23.17
C LEU A 40 3.92 -21.70 23.41
N GLU A 41 3.84 -20.39 23.19
CA GLU A 41 2.58 -19.65 23.30
C GLU A 41 1.51 -20.16 22.33
N LYS A 42 1.89 -20.72 21.18
CA LYS A 42 0.95 -21.35 20.22
C LYS A 42 0.22 -22.55 20.81
N PHE A 43 0.84 -23.27 21.75
CA PHE A 43 0.18 -24.38 22.45
C PHE A 43 -0.88 -23.94 23.47
N GLY A 44 -1.00 -22.65 23.72
CA GLY A 44 -2.09 -22.05 24.49
C GLY A 44 -3.39 -21.85 23.69
N ASP A 45 -3.39 -22.13 22.38
CA ASP A 45 -4.60 -22.08 21.57
C ASP A 45 -5.64 -23.10 22.07
N PRO A 46 -6.90 -22.70 22.32
CA PRO A 46 -7.94 -23.60 22.81
C PRO A 46 -8.12 -24.86 21.96
N ILE A 47 -7.90 -24.76 20.65
CA ILE A 47 -8.05 -25.92 19.72
C ILE A 47 -6.89 -26.88 19.88
N ILE A 48 -5.67 -26.36 19.98
CA ILE A 48 -4.49 -27.21 20.23
C ILE A 48 -4.59 -27.90 21.60
N ILE A 49 -5.14 -27.22 22.61
CA ILE A 49 -5.41 -27.81 23.92
C ILE A 49 -6.41 -28.96 23.80
N ILE A 50 -7.49 -28.80 23.05
CA ILE A 50 -8.47 -29.86 22.79
C ILE A 50 -7.84 -31.08 22.07
N LEU A 51 -6.98 -30.78 21.08
CA LEU A 51 -6.23 -31.82 20.36
C LEU A 51 -5.24 -32.58 21.27
N LEU A 52 -4.54 -31.84 22.14
CA LEU A 52 -3.64 -32.46 23.14
C LEU A 52 -4.41 -33.34 24.11
N LEU A 53 -5.60 -32.89 24.56
CA LEU A 53 -6.48 -33.71 25.40
C LEU A 53 -6.96 -34.94 24.64
N ALA A 54 -7.36 -34.82 23.39
CA ALA A 54 -7.75 -35.97 22.55
C ALA A 54 -6.61 -36.96 22.35
N GLY A 55 -5.39 -36.44 22.07
CA GLY A 55 -4.19 -37.29 21.99
C GLY A 55 -3.86 -38.01 23.29
N ALA A 56 -4.03 -37.33 24.44
CA ALA A 56 -3.86 -37.94 25.74
C ALA A 56 -4.92 -39.04 26.02
N CYS A 57 -6.19 -38.80 25.66
CA CYS A 57 -7.25 -39.79 25.75
C CYS A 57 -6.98 -40.99 24.84
N SER A 58 -6.60 -40.77 23.59
CA SER A 58 -6.21 -41.83 22.64
C SER A 58 -5.02 -42.64 23.15
N LEU A 59 -4.04 -41.99 23.79
CA LEU A 59 -2.91 -42.69 24.43
C LEU A 59 -3.38 -43.53 25.60
N GLY A 60 -4.34 -43.06 26.40
CA GLY A 60 -4.96 -43.81 27.47
C GLY A 60 -5.68 -45.06 26.96
N ILE A 61 -6.43 -44.96 25.85
CA ILE A 61 -7.08 -46.11 25.19
C ILE A 61 -6.03 -47.09 24.71
N ALA A 62 -5.02 -46.63 23.98
CA ALA A 62 -3.95 -47.49 23.48
C ALA A 62 -3.19 -48.22 24.60
N ALA A 63 -2.97 -47.56 25.75
CA ALA A 63 -2.37 -48.17 26.91
C ALA A 63 -3.29 -49.28 27.52
N TYR A 64 -4.59 -49.04 27.59
CA TYR A 64 -5.56 -50.02 28.04
C TYR A 64 -5.63 -51.23 27.07
N GLU A 65 -5.67 -50.99 25.75
CA GLU A 65 -5.67 -52.06 24.74
C GLU A 65 -4.39 -52.88 24.79
N TYR A 66 -3.25 -52.25 24.99
CA TYR A 66 -1.95 -52.93 25.08
C TYR A 66 -1.79 -53.73 26.37
N TYR A 67 -2.02 -53.10 27.55
CA TYR A 67 -1.80 -53.78 28.85
C TYR A 67 -2.99 -54.60 29.32
N GLY A 68 -4.23 -54.20 28.98
CA GLY A 68 -5.44 -54.86 29.45
C GLY A 68 -5.96 -55.95 28.50
N LEU A 69 -5.93 -55.66 27.18
CA LEU A 69 -6.44 -56.57 26.14
C LEU A 69 -5.33 -57.31 25.40
N HIS A 70 -4.05 -57.07 25.75
CA HIS A 70 -2.88 -57.71 25.13
C HIS A 70 -2.79 -57.55 23.61
N HIS A 71 -3.26 -56.37 23.06
CA HIS A 71 -3.08 -56.02 21.67
C HIS A 71 -1.61 -55.72 21.37
N GLU A 72 -1.25 -55.74 20.11
CA GLU A 72 0.10 -55.42 19.67
C GLU A 72 0.48 -53.93 19.95
N ALA A 73 1.79 -53.62 20.08
CA ALA A 73 2.27 -52.27 20.30
C ALA A 73 1.87 -51.28 19.18
N THR A 74 1.33 -51.78 18.08
CA THR A 74 0.82 -51.00 16.95
C THR A 74 -0.33 -50.06 17.32
N VAL A 75 -1.05 -50.28 18.43
CA VAL A 75 -2.12 -49.41 18.94
C VAL A 75 -1.60 -48.01 19.36
N PHE A 76 -0.31 -47.88 19.65
CA PHE A 76 0.29 -46.59 19.98
C PHE A 76 0.58 -45.69 18.75
N PHE A 77 0.48 -46.20 17.51
CA PHE A 77 0.77 -45.40 16.32
C PHE A 77 -0.25 -44.28 16.11
N GLU A 78 -1.52 -44.48 16.42
CA GLU A 78 -2.53 -43.45 16.26
C GLU A 78 -2.34 -42.26 17.22
N PRO A 79 -2.21 -42.42 18.56
CA PRO A 79 -1.92 -41.34 19.46
C PRO A 79 -0.60 -40.65 19.14
N VAL A 80 0.46 -41.37 18.81
CA VAL A 80 1.73 -40.77 18.38
C VAL A 80 1.52 -39.96 17.12
N GLY A 81 0.71 -40.45 16.18
CA GLY A 81 0.34 -39.73 14.97
C GLY A 81 -0.35 -38.37 15.25
N ILE A 82 -1.26 -38.32 16.22
CA ILE A 82 -1.92 -37.10 16.65
C ILE A 82 -0.89 -36.10 17.17
N PHE A 83 0.02 -36.48 18.08
CA PHE A 83 1.04 -35.57 18.63
C PHE A 83 2.03 -35.09 17.56
N VAL A 84 2.47 -35.98 16.66
CA VAL A 84 3.36 -35.63 15.54
C VAL A 84 2.66 -34.63 14.62
N ALA A 85 1.40 -34.88 14.29
CA ALA A 85 0.62 -33.98 13.44
C ALA A 85 0.44 -32.58 14.08
N ILE A 86 0.11 -32.53 15.38
CA ILE A 86 0.01 -31.25 16.13
C ILE A 86 1.34 -30.49 16.08
N PHE A 87 2.46 -31.19 16.34
CA PHE A 87 3.77 -30.58 16.35
C PHE A 87 4.18 -30.02 14.97
N LEU A 88 3.97 -30.83 13.92
CA LEU A 88 4.27 -30.44 12.54
C LEU A 88 3.42 -29.20 12.12
N ALA A 89 2.18 -29.24 12.48
CA ALA A 89 1.22 -28.20 12.21
C ALA A 89 1.56 -26.88 12.86
N THR A 90 1.71 -26.92 14.16
CA THR A 90 2.11 -25.76 14.95
C THR A 90 3.46 -25.23 14.46
N GLY A 91 4.40 -26.11 14.15
CA GLY A 91 5.72 -25.77 13.61
C GLY A 91 5.65 -25.11 12.24
N LEU A 92 4.84 -25.64 11.33
CA LEU A 92 4.68 -25.10 10.00
C LEU A 92 3.98 -23.72 10.03
N SER A 93 2.91 -23.60 10.81
CA SER A 93 2.21 -22.33 11.02
C SER A 93 3.16 -21.26 11.60
N PHE A 94 3.92 -21.60 12.63
CA PHE A 94 4.91 -20.73 13.25
C PHE A 94 6.00 -20.30 12.26
N TYR A 95 6.51 -21.24 11.47
CA TYR A 95 7.51 -20.94 10.44
C TYR A 95 7.03 -19.91 9.41
N PHE A 96 5.82 -20.09 8.87
CA PHE A 96 5.27 -19.17 7.89
C PHE A 96 4.93 -17.79 8.49
N GLU A 97 4.47 -17.74 9.74
CA GLU A 97 4.25 -16.48 10.45
C GLU A 97 5.57 -15.71 10.62
N GLN A 98 6.64 -16.41 11.03
CA GLN A 98 7.98 -15.80 11.13
C GLN A 98 8.53 -15.35 9.78
N GLN A 99 8.26 -16.10 8.71
CA GLN A 99 8.66 -15.71 7.35
C GLN A 99 7.92 -14.44 6.90
N ALA A 100 6.63 -14.33 7.16
CA ALA A 100 5.84 -13.15 6.83
C ALA A 100 6.30 -11.91 7.62
N ASP A 101 6.56 -12.07 8.93
CA ASP A 101 7.13 -11.00 9.78
C ASP A 101 8.51 -10.53 9.29
N LYS A 102 9.32 -11.45 8.81
CA LYS A 102 10.64 -11.12 8.28
C LYS A 102 10.54 -10.30 6.99
N GLU A 103 9.66 -10.68 6.07
CA GLU A 103 9.41 -9.93 4.83
C GLU A 103 8.91 -8.51 5.15
N PHE A 104 8.02 -8.36 6.11
CA PHE A 104 7.52 -7.05 6.55
C PHE A 104 8.65 -6.15 7.10
N LYS A 105 9.54 -6.72 7.94
CA LYS A 105 10.66 -5.96 8.53
C LYS A 105 11.67 -5.49 7.48
N ILE A 106 11.95 -6.31 6.47
CA ILE A 106 12.85 -5.93 5.38
C ILE A 106 12.28 -4.73 4.61
N LEU A 107 10.97 -4.70 4.38
CA LEU A 107 10.29 -3.61 3.68
C LEU A 107 10.32 -2.30 4.48
N ASN A 108 10.26 -2.37 5.82
CA ASN A 108 10.28 -1.19 6.68
C ASN A 108 11.70 -0.63 6.94
N GLN A 109 12.76 -1.40 6.74
CA GLN A 109 14.15 -0.91 6.90
C GLN A 109 14.56 0.15 5.85
N VAL A 110 13.84 0.26 4.74
CA VAL A 110 14.09 1.29 3.71
C VAL A 110 13.88 2.73 4.24
N ASN A 111 13.20 2.92 5.36
CA ASN A 111 12.92 4.24 5.95
C ASN A 111 14.10 4.85 6.73
N ASP A 112 15.10 4.07 7.14
CA ASP A 112 16.25 4.58 7.91
C ASP A 112 17.38 5.15 7.02
N GLU A 113 17.23 5.08 5.70
CA GLU A 113 18.19 5.57 4.71
C GLU A 113 17.87 7.00 4.20
N GLU A 114 16.93 7.73 4.82
CA GLU A 114 16.65 9.11 4.41
C GLU A 114 17.90 9.98 4.56
N PRO A 115 18.31 10.72 3.50
CA PRO A 115 19.49 11.57 3.55
C PRO A 115 19.23 12.79 4.42
N VAL A 116 20.19 13.12 5.28
CA VAL A 116 20.19 14.31 6.15
C VAL A 116 21.38 15.18 5.81
N ARG A 117 21.15 16.48 5.71
CA ARG A 117 22.20 17.47 5.43
C ARG A 117 23.00 17.78 6.69
N VAL A 118 24.31 17.49 6.64
CA VAL A 118 25.25 17.76 7.73
C VAL A 118 26.40 18.58 7.24
N ILE A 119 27.01 19.36 8.16
CA ILE A 119 28.25 20.08 7.90
C ILE A 119 29.40 19.28 8.52
N ARG A 120 30.30 18.77 7.71
CA ARG A 120 31.54 18.09 8.12
C ARG A 120 32.73 18.68 7.37
N GLU A 121 33.84 18.95 8.05
CA GLU A 121 35.04 19.59 7.48
C GLU A 121 34.74 20.90 6.71
N GLY A 122 33.75 21.67 7.15
CA GLY A 122 33.30 22.91 6.53
C GLY A 122 32.47 22.75 5.25
N ASN A 123 32.19 21.53 4.80
CA ASN A 123 31.37 21.24 3.63
C ASN A 123 30.03 20.68 4.02
N THR A 124 28.96 21.10 3.33
CA THR A 124 27.64 20.48 3.46
C THR A 124 27.64 19.17 2.66
N THR A 125 27.36 18.09 3.36
CA THR A 125 27.22 16.73 2.78
C THR A 125 25.92 16.10 3.20
N GLU A 126 25.39 15.19 2.39
CA GLU A 126 24.24 14.37 2.76
C GLU A 126 24.72 13.03 3.30
N VAL A 127 24.21 12.65 4.47
CA VAL A 127 24.49 11.35 5.09
C VAL A 127 23.18 10.66 5.45
N PRO A 128 23.12 9.33 5.42
CA PRO A 128 21.97 8.59 5.93
C PRO A 128 21.67 8.95 7.39
N LYS A 129 20.41 9.01 7.77
CA LYS A 129 19.96 9.32 9.14
C LYS A 129 20.65 8.45 10.21
N CYS A 130 20.88 7.18 9.89
CA CYS A 130 21.58 6.23 10.79
C CYS A 130 23.07 6.56 11.02
N ASP A 131 23.69 7.33 10.13
CA ASP A 131 25.10 7.69 10.15
C ASP A 131 25.42 9.00 10.87
N ILE A 132 24.41 9.65 11.42
CA ILE A 132 24.53 10.84 12.28
C ILE A 132 25.14 10.43 13.62
N VAL A 133 26.10 11.22 14.09
CA VAL A 133 26.77 10.99 15.38
C VAL A 133 26.68 12.23 16.30
N VAL A 134 26.89 12.04 17.59
CA VAL A 134 26.95 13.14 18.56
C VAL A 134 28.08 14.10 18.17
N GLY A 135 27.77 15.39 18.11
CA GLY A 135 28.69 16.46 17.70
C GLY A 135 28.55 16.87 16.21
N ASP A 136 27.81 16.12 15.38
CA ASP A 136 27.50 16.53 14.00
C ASP A 136 26.71 17.85 14.01
N ILE A 137 26.94 18.65 12.98
CA ILE A 137 26.18 19.89 12.73
C ILE A 137 25.16 19.58 11.64
N VAL A 138 23.88 19.60 12.01
CA VAL A 138 22.75 19.30 11.12
C VAL A 138 22.07 20.57 10.67
N MET A 139 21.70 20.65 9.40
CA MET A 139 20.88 21.73 8.84
C MET A 139 19.43 21.25 8.77
N LEU A 140 18.51 22.03 9.34
CA LEU A 140 17.09 21.75 9.38
C LEU A 140 16.32 22.80 8.56
N GLY A 141 15.40 22.34 7.73
CA GLY A 141 14.49 23.17 6.93
C GLY A 141 13.03 22.82 7.19
N THR A 142 12.14 23.69 6.74
CA THR A 142 10.68 23.50 6.86
C THR A 142 10.25 22.20 6.21
N GLY A 143 9.47 21.40 6.96
CA GLY A 143 8.95 20.10 6.51
C GLY A 143 9.88 18.92 6.74
N GLU A 144 11.05 19.13 7.35
CA GLU A 144 12.00 18.06 7.65
C GLU A 144 11.80 17.50 9.06
N ASP A 145 12.06 16.22 9.22
CA ASP A 145 12.11 15.55 10.52
C ASP A 145 13.43 15.85 11.22
N ILE A 146 13.37 16.04 12.54
CA ILE A 146 14.56 16.20 13.35
C ILE A 146 15.18 14.82 13.59
N PRO A 147 16.39 14.56 13.07
CA PRO A 147 16.95 13.21 13.01
C PRO A 147 17.52 12.70 14.32
N ALA A 148 17.90 13.60 15.23
CA ALA A 148 18.54 13.33 16.52
C ALA A 148 18.27 14.48 17.49
N ASP A 149 18.45 14.28 18.80
CA ASP A 149 18.35 15.39 19.76
C ASP A 149 19.55 16.33 19.55
N ALA A 150 19.26 17.62 19.44
CA ALA A 150 20.28 18.61 19.13
C ALA A 150 20.04 19.96 19.82
N GLU A 151 21.13 20.69 20.03
CA GLU A 151 21.11 22.06 20.52
C GLU A 151 21.22 23.04 19.35
N LEU A 152 20.38 24.07 19.32
CA LEU A 152 20.35 25.09 18.29
C LEU A 152 21.61 25.95 18.37
N LEU A 153 22.29 26.11 17.24
CA LEU A 153 23.39 27.05 17.06
C LEU A 153 22.90 28.36 16.41
N GLU A 154 22.04 28.22 15.42
CA GLU A 154 21.37 29.32 14.72
C GLU A 154 19.92 28.92 14.42
N SER A 155 18.99 29.87 14.54
CA SER A 155 17.59 29.66 14.20
C SER A 155 16.97 30.93 13.60
N THR A 156 16.08 30.74 12.60
CA THR A 156 15.33 31.82 11.97
C THR A 156 13.87 31.42 11.92
N HIS A 157 13.05 32.08 12.75
CA HIS A 157 11.60 31.84 12.85
C HIS A 157 11.23 30.34 12.99
N LEU A 158 12.00 29.60 13.79
CA LEU A 158 11.85 28.17 13.93
C LEU A 158 10.63 27.81 14.80
N SER A 159 9.69 27.07 14.22
CA SER A 159 8.59 26.45 14.93
C SER A 159 8.60 24.95 14.68
N VAL A 160 8.47 24.15 15.75
CA VAL A 160 8.59 22.69 15.73
C VAL A 160 7.30 22.08 16.29
N ASP A 161 6.81 21.04 15.67
CA ASP A 161 5.73 20.20 16.20
C ASP A 161 6.32 19.14 17.16
N GLU A 162 6.10 19.34 18.44
CA GLU A 162 6.52 18.42 19.51
C GLU A 162 5.35 17.56 20.02
N SER A 163 4.20 17.55 19.34
CA SER A 163 2.99 16.82 19.79
C SER A 163 3.21 15.33 20.03
N THR A 164 4.16 14.73 19.34
CA THR A 164 4.54 13.32 19.51
C THR A 164 5.17 13.02 20.87
N LEU A 165 5.79 14.01 21.50
CA LEU A 165 6.49 13.87 22.79
C LEU A 165 5.78 14.60 23.93
N THR A 166 5.22 15.79 23.66
CA THR A 166 4.64 16.66 24.69
C THR A 166 3.12 16.79 24.60
N GLY A 167 2.55 16.46 23.43
CA GLY A 167 1.15 16.77 23.10
C GLY A 167 0.92 18.21 22.60
N GLU A 168 1.95 19.06 22.56
CA GLU A 168 1.86 20.44 22.09
C GLU A 168 2.18 20.53 20.60
N PRO A 169 1.25 21.01 19.78
CA PRO A 169 1.37 20.92 18.31
C PRO A 169 2.28 21.99 17.69
N LEU A 170 2.69 23.01 18.41
CA LEU A 170 3.56 24.07 17.88
C LEU A 170 4.37 24.72 18.99
N CYS A 171 5.67 24.45 19.00
CA CYS A 171 6.61 25.03 19.94
C CYS A 171 7.58 25.96 19.18
N ARG A 172 7.67 27.21 19.58
CA ARG A 172 8.66 28.12 19.05
C ARG A 172 10.03 27.82 19.65
N LYS A 173 11.04 27.68 18.81
CA LYS A 173 12.42 27.41 19.20
C LYS A 173 13.32 28.58 18.80
N THR A 174 14.19 28.98 19.71
CA THR A 174 15.06 30.14 19.53
C THR A 174 16.40 29.96 20.21
N THR A 175 17.42 30.66 19.73
CA THR A 175 18.74 30.76 20.39
C THR A 175 18.87 32.00 21.27
N ILE A 176 17.86 32.87 21.32
CA ILE A 176 17.87 34.14 22.06
C ILE A 176 17.37 33.89 23.50
N PRO A 177 18.20 34.02 24.54
CA PRO A 177 17.81 33.66 25.91
C PRO A 177 16.61 34.46 26.45
N GLU A 178 16.41 35.71 25.98
CA GLU A 178 15.30 36.57 26.40
C GLU A 178 13.94 36.11 25.84
N GLU A 179 13.96 35.25 24.81
CA GLU A 179 12.77 34.68 24.18
C GLU A 179 12.49 33.24 24.61
N PHE A 180 13.21 32.71 25.59
CA PHE A 180 12.98 31.34 26.09
C PHE A 180 11.64 31.26 26.82
N ASP A 181 10.88 30.25 26.48
CA ASP A 181 9.65 29.92 27.19
C ASP A 181 9.98 29.09 28.43
N GLU A 182 9.76 29.72 29.61
CA GLU A 182 10.02 29.07 30.91
C GLU A 182 8.99 27.98 31.27
N GLU A 183 7.82 27.98 30.59
CA GLU A 183 6.76 27.00 30.81
C GLU A 183 6.86 25.80 29.82
N ALA A 184 7.73 25.87 28.82
CA ALA A 184 7.91 24.80 27.83
C ALA A 184 8.46 23.51 28.49
N THR A 185 7.92 22.37 28.07
CA THR A 185 8.35 21.04 28.59
C THR A 185 9.82 20.76 28.29
N PHE A 186 10.32 21.22 27.16
CA PHE A 186 11.73 21.12 26.77
C PHE A 186 12.34 22.49 26.46
N PRO A 187 13.64 22.70 26.73
CA PRO A 187 14.29 23.98 26.51
C PRO A 187 14.08 24.54 25.10
N SER A 188 13.87 25.86 25.01
CA SER A 188 13.60 26.53 23.73
C SER A 188 14.78 26.51 22.75
N ASN A 189 15.98 26.24 23.24
CA ASN A 189 17.19 26.08 22.42
C ASN A 189 17.51 24.63 22.04
N HIS A 190 16.62 23.67 22.33
CA HIS A 190 16.78 22.24 21.97
C HIS A 190 15.70 21.80 21.02
N VAL A 191 16.09 20.91 20.10
CA VAL A 191 15.19 20.20 19.20
C VAL A 191 15.37 18.70 19.39
N LEU A 192 14.27 17.95 19.29
CA LEU A 192 14.20 16.56 19.70
C LEU A 192 13.97 15.62 18.52
N ARG A 193 14.58 14.45 18.55
CA ARG A 193 14.38 13.40 17.56
C ARG A 193 12.91 13.01 17.41
N GLY A 194 12.44 12.93 16.15
CA GLY A 194 11.07 12.51 15.83
C GLY A 194 10.03 13.62 16.00
N THR A 195 10.47 14.84 16.23
CA THR A 195 9.68 16.06 16.11
C THR A 195 9.93 16.69 14.73
N LYS A 196 9.13 17.70 14.31
CA LYS A 196 9.10 18.19 12.95
C LYS A 196 9.23 19.68 12.86
N VAL A 197 10.00 20.15 11.86
CA VAL A 197 10.08 21.58 11.56
C VAL A 197 8.84 21.99 10.77
N MET A 198 7.98 22.79 11.39
CA MET A 198 6.76 23.31 10.76
C MET A 198 7.02 24.60 9.99
N GLU A 199 7.89 25.45 10.52
CA GLU A 199 8.21 26.76 9.93
C GLU A 199 9.64 27.16 10.26
N GLY A 200 10.30 27.88 9.35
CA GLY A 200 11.65 28.38 9.54
C GLY A 200 12.75 27.40 9.18
N HIS A 201 13.97 27.74 9.60
CA HIS A 201 15.16 26.90 9.42
C HIS A 201 16.13 27.07 10.58
N ALA A 202 17.00 26.07 10.79
CA ALA A 202 17.97 26.08 11.85
C ALA A 202 19.27 25.33 11.50
N ILE A 203 20.33 25.69 12.22
CA ILE A 203 21.56 24.89 12.29
C ILE A 203 21.71 24.43 13.74
N CYS A 204 21.88 23.15 13.95
CA CYS A 204 21.93 22.55 15.28
C CYS A 204 23.08 21.57 15.43
N ARG A 205 23.56 21.39 16.65
CA ARG A 205 24.59 20.40 17.03
C ARG A 205 23.96 19.21 17.72
N VAL A 206 24.19 18.02 17.21
CA VAL A 206 23.66 16.78 17.78
C VAL A 206 24.22 16.53 19.17
N THR A 207 23.34 16.33 20.15
CA THR A 207 23.68 16.08 21.56
C THR A 207 23.43 14.63 21.98
N ALA A 208 22.42 13.95 21.40
CA ALA A 208 22.15 12.54 21.64
C ALA A 208 21.65 11.85 20.37
N VAL A 209 21.98 10.56 20.24
CA VAL A 209 21.60 9.70 19.09
C VAL A 209 20.98 8.39 19.58
N GLY A 210 20.18 7.74 18.72
CA GLY A 210 19.61 6.42 18.98
C GLY A 210 18.77 6.36 20.25
N ASP A 211 18.97 5.33 21.05
CA ASP A 211 18.21 5.10 22.29
C ASP A 211 18.48 6.15 23.40
N ALA A 212 19.57 6.91 23.27
CA ALA A 212 19.91 7.98 24.21
C ALA A 212 19.05 9.25 24.02
N THR A 213 18.32 9.36 22.90
CA THR A 213 17.39 10.48 22.64
C THR A 213 16.15 10.40 23.52
N GLU A 214 15.44 11.52 23.70
CA GLU A 214 14.18 11.53 24.46
C GLU A 214 13.13 10.59 23.81
N ASN A 215 13.04 10.59 22.47
CA ASN A 215 12.19 9.64 21.75
C ASN A 215 12.61 8.18 22.00
N GLY A 216 13.90 7.89 22.04
CA GLY A 216 14.43 6.56 22.38
C GLY A 216 14.00 6.10 23.78
N ARG A 217 14.10 6.99 24.79
CA ARG A 217 13.66 6.71 26.16
C ARG A 217 12.15 6.48 26.27
N VAL A 218 11.35 7.25 25.53
CA VAL A 218 9.90 7.06 25.48
C VAL A 218 9.56 5.72 24.86
N LEU A 219 10.21 5.32 23.75
CA LEU A 219 9.99 4.02 23.11
C LEU A 219 10.43 2.85 23.98
N GLU A 220 11.51 2.97 24.76
CA GLU A 220 11.93 1.96 25.74
C GLU A 220 10.91 1.81 26.88
N ALA A 221 10.32 2.92 27.34
CA ALA A 221 9.31 2.94 28.39
C ALA A 221 7.93 2.49 27.90
N ALA A 222 7.58 2.78 26.65
CA ALA A 222 6.33 2.42 26.02
C ALA A 222 6.49 1.05 25.34
N GLN A 223 6.07 -0.03 26.00
CA GLN A 223 5.82 -1.31 25.32
C GLN A 223 4.56 -1.13 24.44
N ILE A 224 4.72 -0.47 23.32
CA ILE A 224 3.61 -0.25 22.38
C ILE A 224 3.40 -1.54 21.59
N ASP A 225 2.26 -2.17 21.85
CA ASP A 225 1.73 -3.27 21.07
C ASP A 225 1.17 -2.69 19.75
N ASP A 226 1.96 -2.75 18.68
CA ASP A 226 1.63 -2.21 17.34
C ASP A 226 0.60 -3.08 16.57
N SER A 227 -0.13 -3.95 17.27
CA SER A 227 -1.14 -4.83 16.68
C SER A 227 -2.47 -4.11 16.37
N VAL A 228 -2.43 -3.11 15.50
CA VAL A 228 -3.68 -2.55 14.94
C VAL A 228 -4.34 -3.60 14.05
N LYS A 229 -5.45 -4.18 14.53
CA LYS A 229 -6.23 -5.16 13.76
C LYS A 229 -6.84 -4.48 12.53
N THR A 230 -6.63 -5.08 11.36
CA THR A 230 -7.25 -4.60 10.13
C THR A 230 -8.76 -4.92 10.12
N PRO A 231 -9.60 -4.15 9.38
CA PRO A 231 -11.03 -4.47 9.23
C PRO A 231 -11.27 -5.90 8.72
N LEU A 232 -10.39 -6.39 7.85
CA LEU A 232 -10.43 -7.78 7.37
C LEU A 232 -10.18 -8.76 8.51
N ASN A 233 -9.17 -8.53 9.35
CA ASN A 233 -8.89 -9.39 10.50
C ASN A 233 -10.07 -9.44 11.46
N GLU A 234 -10.77 -8.33 11.70
CA GLU A 234 -11.99 -8.32 12.51
C GLU A 234 -13.13 -9.16 11.91
N GLN A 235 -13.34 -9.06 10.58
CA GLN A 235 -14.34 -9.88 9.89
C GLN A 235 -13.99 -11.36 9.96
N LEU A 236 -12.71 -11.70 9.83
CA LEU A 236 -12.24 -13.08 9.91
C LEU A 236 -12.32 -13.64 11.34
N ASP A 237 -12.01 -12.82 12.34
CA ASP A 237 -12.20 -13.18 13.76
C ASP A 237 -13.69 -13.47 14.04
N ARG A 238 -14.61 -12.66 13.49
CA ARG A 238 -16.06 -12.90 13.61
C ARG A 238 -16.48 -14.19 12.92
N LEU A 239 -15.96 -14.46 11.72
CA LEU A 239 -16.20 -15.68 10.96
C LEU A 239 -15.67 -16.89 11.74
N GLY A 240 -14.44 -16.84 12.23
CA GLY A 240 -13.83 -17.87 13.03
C GLY A 240 -14.65 -18.20 14.28
N LYS A 241 -15.08 -17.18 15.05
CA LYS A 241 -15.93 -17.34 16.23
C LYS A 241 -17.29 -17.99 15.90
N LEU A 242 -17.89 -17.63 14.75
CA LEU A 242 -19.15 -18.22 14.30
C LEU A 242 -18.98 -19.71 14.00
N ILE A 243 -17.93 -20.07 13.25
CA ILE A 243 -17.62 -21.45 12.87
C ILE A 243 -17.33 -22.28 14.12
N THR A 244 -16.52 -21.77 15.05
CA THR A 244 -16.20 -22.42 16.32
C THR A 244 -17.47 -22.70 17.15
N LYS A 245 -18.40 -21.74 17.23
CA LYS A 245 -19.68 -21.96 17.92
C LYS A 245 -20.52 -23.08 17.28
N ILE A 246 -20.57 -23.10 15.93
CA ILE A 246 -21.30 -24.12 15.19
C ILE A 246 -20.66 -25.50 15.42
N SER A 247 -19.33 -25.59 15.37
CA SER A 247 -18.62 -26.86 15.58
C SER A 247 -18.80 -27.39 16.99
N TYR A 248 -18.76 -26.56 18.02
CA TYR A 248 -19.07 -26.95 19.38
C TYR A 248 -20.52 -27.46 19.54
N ALA A 249 -21.48 -26.76 18.91
CA ALA A 249 -22.86 -27.23 18.92
C ALA A 249 -23.02 -28.59 18.26
N ILE A 250 -22.34 -28.82 17.13
CA ILE A 250 -22.36 -30.13 16.45
C ILE A 250 -21.67 -31.21 17.32
N ALA A 251 -20.54 -30.89 17.94
CA ALA A 251 -19.82 -31.81 18.83
C ALA A 251 -20.67 -32.24 20.02
N VAL A 252 -21.36 -31.31 20.67
CA VAL A 252 -22.30 -31.56 21.76
C VAL A 252 -23.48 -32.42 21.26
N LEU A 253 -24.01 -32.12 20.06
CA LEU A 253 -25.10 -32.91 19.44
C LEU A 253 -24.66 -34.37 19.23
N ILE A 254 -23.44 -34.63 18.77
CA ILE A 254 -22.88 -35.98 18.58
C ILE A 254 -22.74 -36.64 19.94
N LEU A 255 -22.14 -36.00 20.94
CA LEU A 255 -21.95 -36.55 22.28
C LEU A 255 -23.27 -36.96 22.90
N VAL A 256 -24.25 -36.07 22.91
CA VAL A 256 -25.56 -36.30 23.49
C VAL A 256 -26.34 -37.32 22.68
N GLY A 257 -26.34 -37.20 21.33
CA GLY A 257 -27.09 -38.09 20.44
C GLY A 257 -26.60 -39.53 20.48
N ARG A 258 -25.30 -39.78 20.36
CA ARG A 258 -24.71 -41.12 20.41
C ARG A 258 -24.83 -41.73 21.81
N THR A 259 -24.63 -40.92 22.86
CA THR A 259 -24.85 -41.43 24.24
C THR A 259 -26.31 -41.81 24.46
N ALA A 260 -27.28 -41.04 23.99
CA ALA A 260 -28.69 -41.39 24.03
C ALA A 260 -29.00 -42.66 23.23
N LEU A 261 -28.46 -42.80 22.02
CA LEU A 261 -28.59 -44.02 21.21
C LEU A 261 -27.99 -45.26 21.92
N TYR A 262 -26.86 -45.11 22.60
CA TYR A 262 -26.26 -46.17 23.41
C TYR A 262 -27.26 -46.67 24.48
N PHE A 263 -27.88 -45.75 25.24
CA PHE A 263 -28.84 -46.11 26.27
C PHE A 263 -30.15 -46.71 25.71
N THR A 264 -30.59 -46.25 24.53
CA THR A 264 -31.82 -46.82 23.92
C THR A 264 -31.61 -48.20 23.33
N ASN A 265 -30.41 -48.52 22.87
CA ASN A 265 -30.07 -49.84 22.27
C ASN A 265 -29.63 -50.89 23.31
N HIS A 266 -29.19 -50.48 24.49
CA HIS A 266 -28.83 -51.38 25.58
C HIS A 266 -30.00 -51.61 26.54
N THR A 267 -30.65 -52.77 26.44
CA THR A 267 -31.81 -53.18 27.27
C THR A 267 -31.41 -54.04 28.49
N GLY A 268 -30.10 -54.20 28.79
CA GLY A 268 -29.55 -55.00 29.88
C GLY A 268 -28.77 -54.20 30.95
N SER A 269 -28.07 -54.88 31.84
CA SER A 269 -27.15 -54.26 32.81
C SER A 269 -26.01 -53.56 32.05
N ILE A 270 -25.84 -52.27 32.31
CA ILE A 270 -24.77 -51.46 31.68
C ILE A 270 -23.41 -51.89 32.25
N ASP A 271 -22.55 -52.42 31.41
CA ASP A 271 -21.13 -52.58 31.77
C ASP A 271 -20.43 -51.25 31.72
N LEU A 272 -19.83 -50.82 32.84
CA LEU A 272 -19.14 -49.56 32.98
C LEU A 272 -17.95 -49.44 31.99
N LEU A 273 -17.30 -50.56 31.69
CA LEU A 273 -16.16 -50.64 30.76
C LEU A 273 -16.62 -50.39 29.32
N ASP A 274 -17.70 -51.09 28.90
CA ASP A 274 -18.29 -50.91 27.58
C ASP A 274 -18.85 -49.48 27.36
N PHE A 275 -19.51 -48.94 28.36
CA PHE A 275 -19.98 -47.56 28.32
C PHE A 275 -18.81 -46.57 28.18
N THR A 276 -17.74 -46.75 28.98
CA THR A 276 -16.56 -45.86 28.94
C THR A 276 -15.89 -45.96 27.59
N ALA A 277 -15.71 -47.10 27.00
CA ALA A 277 -15.14 -47.28 25.67
C ALA A 277 -15.99 -46.63 24.58
N SER A 278 -17.31 -46.80 24.61
CA SER A 278 -18.26 -46.18 23.67
C SER A 278 -18.30 -44.67 23.79
N PHE A 279 -18.28 -44.16 25.04
CA PHE A 279 -18.23 -42.72 25.29
C PHE A 279 -16.94 -42.11 24.80
N LEU A 280 -15.81 -42.79 25.02
CA LEU A 280 -14.49 -42.30 24.59
C LEU A 280 -14.37 -42.28 23.05
N SER A 281 -14.89 -43.30 22.38
CA SER A 281 -15.01 -43.34 20.92
C SER A 281 -15.88 -42.16 20.40
N THR A 282 -17.04 -41.92 21.06
CA THR A 282 -17.92 -40.79 20.72
C THR A 282 -17.24 -39.45 20.94
N PHE A 283 -16.45 -39.31 22.00
CA PHE A 283 -15.67 -38.13 22.27
C PHE A 283 -14.62 -37.88 21.18
N MET A 284 -13.93 -38.92 20.69
CA MET A 284 -12.97 -38.82 19.58
C MET A 284 -13.64 -38.33 18.29
N VAL A 285 -14.84 -38.84 17.97
CA VAL A 285 -15.64 -38.35 16.82
C VAL A 285 -16.04 -36.87 17.00
N ALA A 286 -16.46 -36.46 18.19
CA ALA A 286 -16.80 -35.07 18.48
C ALA A 286 -15.59 -34.15 18.35
N VAL A 287 -14.40 -34.58 18.81
CA VAL A 287 -13.13 -33.84 18.62
C VAL A 287 -12.80 -33.75 17.14
N THR A 288 -12.97 -34.83 16.36
CA THR A 288 -12.74 -34.81 14.90
C THR A 288 -13.57 -33.68 14.24
N VAL A 289 -14.85 -33.50 14.59
CA VAL A 289 -15.69 -32.44 14.05
C VAL A 289 -15.17 -31.05 14.43
N VAL A 290 -14.73 -30.86 15.67
CA VAL A 290 -14.16 -29.56 16.10
C VAL A 290 -12.91 -29.23 15.29
N VAL A 291 -12.01 -30.21 15.13
CA VAL A 291 -10.77 -30.06 14.35
C VAL A 291 -11.06 -29.71 12.88
N VAL A 292 -12.01 -30.46 12.27
CA VAL A 292 -12.41 -30.30 10.87
C VAL A 292 -13.00 -28.91 10.62
N ALA A 293 -13.81 -28.41 11.55
CA ALA A 293 -14.57 -27.20 11.36
C ALA A 293 -13.72 -25.92 11.43
N VAL A 294 -12.60 -25.93 12.16
CA VAL A 294 -11.81 -24.72 12.40
C VAL A 294 -10.85 -24.45 11.25
N PRO A 295 -10.94 -23.26 10.61
CA PRO A 295 -10.08 -22.91 9.49
C PRO A 295 -8.71 -22.38 9.97
N GLU A 296 -7.81 -23.24 10.39
CA GLU A 296 -6.49 -22.87 10.92
C GLU A 296 -5.60 -22.19 9.88
N GLY A 297 -5.77 -22.48 8.59
CA GLY A 297 -5.06 -21.83 7.50
C GLY A 297 -5.46 -20.39 7.23
N LEU A 298 -6.57 -19.89 7.79
CA LEU A 298 -7.14 -18.59 7.44
C LEU A 298 -6.28 -17.38 7.88
N PRO A 299 -5.81 -17.29 9.13
CA PRO A 299 -4.93 -16.18 9.53
C PRO A 299 -3.64 -16.15 8.71
N MET A 300 -3.08 -17.32 8.44
CA MET A 300 -1.87 -17.45 7.64
C MET A 300 -2.10 -17.05 6.18
N ALA A 301 -3.23 -17.44 5.57
CA ALA A 301 -3.59 -17.03 4.21
C ALA A 301 -3.64 -15.52 4.06
N VAL A 302 -4.18 -14.81 5.06
CA VAL A 302 -4.26 -13.36 5.09
C VAL A 302 -2.87 -12.74 5.20
N THR A 303 -2.07 -13.19 6.17
CA THR A 303 -0.72 -12.66 6.40
C THR A 303 0.17 -12.87 5.17
N LEU A 304 0.13 -14.05 4.55
CA LEU A 304 0.87 -14.33 3.31
C LEU A 304 0.36 -13.47 2.14
N SER A 305 -0.96 -13.35 1.98
CA SER A 305 -1.55 -12.50 0.92
C SER A 305 -1.14 -11.04 1.08
N LEU A 306 -1.12 -10.51 2.30
CA LEU A 306 -0.64 -9.17 2.60
C LEU A 306 0.84 -9.03 2.27
N ALA A 307 1.70 -9.95 2.72
CA ALA A 307 3.13 -9.91 2.45
C ALA A 307 3.44 -9.97 0.94
N TYR A 308 2.77 -10.85 0.19
CA TYR A 308 2.89 -10.92 -1.27
C TYR A 308 2.41 -9.63 -1.96
N SER A 309 1.29 -9.07 -1.53
CA SER A 309 0.74 -7.84 -2.10
C SER A 309 1.65 -6.65 -1.83
N MET A 310 2.18 -6.50 -0.61
CA MET A 310 3.15 -5.45 -0.27
C MET A 310 4.41 -5.53 -1.13
N ARG A 311 4.99 -6.73 -1.28
CA ARG A 311 6.17 -6.93 -2.13
C ARG A 311 5.90 -6.59 -3.59
N ARG A 312 4.70 -6.87 -4.09
CA ARG A 312 4.31 -6.51 -5.47
C ARG A 312 3.97 -5.03 -5.60
N MET A 313 3.35 -4.42 -4.59
CA MET A 313 3.14 -2.98 -4.53
C MET A 313 4.48 -2.23 -4.57
N LEU A 314 5.48 -2.66 -3.80
CA LEU A 314 6.83 -2.08 -3.86
C LEU A 314 7.44 -2.18 -5.26
N LYS A 315 7.32 -3.33 -5.94
CA LYS A 315 7.77 -3.51 -7.33
C LYS A 315 7.03 -2.62 -8.34
N SER A 316 5.87 -2.11 -7.98
CA SER A 316 5.07 -1.15 -8.76
C SER A 316 5.16 0.26 -8.19
N ASN A 317 6.28 0.59 -7.53
CA ASN A 317 6.62 1.89 -6.96
C ASN A 317 5.69 2.38 -5.83
N ASN A 318 5.07 1.45 -5.10
CA ASN A 318 4.24 1.75 -3.94
C ASN A 318 4.89 1.17 -2.68
N LEU A 319 5.56 2.00 -1.90
CA LEU A 319 6.15 1.61 -0.63
C LEU A 319 5.06 1.65 0.47
N VAL A 320 4.64 0.49 0.91
CA VAL A 320 3.62 0.37 1.95
C VAL A 320 4.27 0.52 3.32
N ARG A 321 3.85 1.52 4.07
CA ARG A 321 4.32 1.81 5.44
C ARG A 321 3.44 1.15 6.50
N LYS A 322 2.13 1.08 6.26
CA LYS A 322 1.18 0.42 7.17
C LYS A 322 0.42 -0.71 6.45
N MET A 323 0.43 -1.88 7.03
CA MET A 323 -0.08 -3.12 6.40
C MET A 323 -1.56 -3.04 6.02
N HIS A 324 -2.38 -2.39 6.84
CA HIS A 324 -3.83 -2.26 6.59
C HIS A 324 -4.16 -1.43 5.35
N ALA A 325 -3.24 -0.55 4.91
CA ALA A 325 -3.44 0.27 3.73
C ALA A 325 -3.56 -0.56 2.44
N CYS A 326 -2.90 -1.73 2.36
CA CYS A 326 -3.01 -2.62 1.21
C CYS A 326 -4.45 -3.09 0.97
N GLU A 327 -5.15 -3.45 2.04
CA GLU A 327 -6.54 -3.89 1.97
C GLU A 327 -7.47 -2.72 1.67
N THR A 328 -7.31 -1.63 2.45
CA THR A 328 -8.18 -0.46 2.38
C THR A 328 -8.10 0.20 1.01
N MET A 329 -6.91 0.21 0.38
CA MET A 329 -6.71 0.74 -0.97
C MET A 329 -7.57 0.02 -2.00
N GLY A 330 -7.78 -1.29 -1.86
CA GLY A 330 -8.68 -2.07 -2.73
C GLY A 330 -10.16 -1.71 -2.60
N ALA A 331 -10.57 -1.12 -1.48
CA ALA A 331 -11.94 -0.68 -1.22
C ALA A 331 -12.16 0.82 -1.52
N THR A 332 -11.13 1.54 -1.96
CA THR A 332 -11.21 2.99 -2.20
C THR A 332 -12.29 3.33 -3.22
N THR A 333 -13.15 4.30 -2.85
CA THR A 333 -14.24 4.82 -3.69
C THR A 333 -13.97 6.24 -4.18
N VAL A 334 -13.14 7.00 -3.44
CA VAL A 334 -12.78 8.39 -3.78
C VAL A 334 -11.28 8.60 -3.56
N ILE A 335 -10.61 9.23 -4.51
CA ILE A 335 -9.24 9.71 -4.39
C ILE A 335 -9.26 11.24 -4.40
N CYS A 336 -8.88 11.86 -3.29
CA CYS A 336 -8.65 13.30 -3.22
C CYS A 336 -7.17 13.55 -3.50
N THR A 337 -6.87 14.25 -4.59
CA THR A 337 -5.50 14.46 -5.05
C THR A 337 -5.12 15.93 -5.01
N ASP A 338 -3.89 16.22 -4.57
CA ASP A 338 -3.32 17.53 -4.84
C ASP A 338 -2.98 17.66 -6.33
N LYS A 339 -2.90 18.89 -6.81
CA LYS A 339 -2.51 19.20 -8.20
C LYS A 339 -1.01 19.11 -8.36
N THR A 340 -0.28 19.90 -7.54
CA THR A 340 1.15 20.16 -7.71
C THR A 340 1.97 18.92 -7.32
N GLY A 341 2.96 18.57 -8.13
CA GLY A 341 3.81 17.41 -7.85
C GLY A 341 3.14 16.03 -8.07
N THR A 342 1.80 15.95 -7.99
CA THR A 342 1.04 14.71 -8.18
C THR A 342 0.47 14.60 -9.60
N LEU A 343 -0.39 15.54 -10.01
CA LEU A 343 -0.98 15.57 -11.35
C LEU A 343 -0.06 16.27 -12.35
N THR A 344 0.77 17.20 -11.88
CA THR A 344 1.70 17.97 -12.67
C THR A 344 3.16 17.63 -12.32
N GLN A 345 4.08 18.10 -13.14
CA GLN A 345 5.51 17.78 -12.99
C GLN A 345 6.19 18.55 -11.85
N ASN A 346 5.51 19.53 -11.23
CA ASN A 346 6.09 20.49 -10.28
C ASN A 346 7.30 21.23 -10.86
N GLN A 347 7.32 21.41 -12.16
CA GLN A 347 8.37 22.12 -12.88
C GLN A 347 7.75 23.06 -13.89
N MET A 348 7.91 24.37 -13.66
CA MET A 348 7.46 25.37 -14.61
C MET A 348 8.22 25.20 -15.93
N SER A 349 7.49 25.18 -17.03
CA SER A 349 8.04 25.11 -18.39
C SER A 349 7.36 26.08 -19.34
N VAL A 350 8.08 26.53 -20.36
CA VAL A 350 7.51 27.33 -21.44
C VAL A 350 6.66 26.40 -22.32
N SER A 351 5.36 26.61 -22.27
CA SER A 351 4.37 25.80 -23.01
C SER A 351 4.14 26.33 -24.42
N GLU A 352 4.04 27.65 -24.57
CA GLU A 352 3.85 28.32 -25.84
C GLU A 352 4.72 29.57 -25.92
N THR A 353 5.24 29.87 -27.11
CA THR A 353 5.99 31.10 -27.41
C THR A 353 5.29 31.85 -28.50
N GLN A 354 5.32 33.18 -28.43
CA GLN A 354 4.78 34.07 -29.43
C GLN A 354 5.73 35.25 -29.60
N PHE A 355 6.78 35.03 -30.41
CA PHE A 355 7.73 36.09 -30.83
C PHE A 355 7.33 36.54 -32.22
N TYR A 356 6.93 37.81 -32.32
CA TYR A 356 6.29 38.33 -33.54
C TYR A 356 7.24 38.51 -34.72
N GLY A 357 8.53 38.63 -34.46
CA GLY A 357 9.56 38.72 -35.48
C GLY A 357 10.09 37.36 -35.97
N LEU A 358 9.69 36.23 -35.33
CA LEU A 358 10.12 34.90 -35.72
C LEU A 358 9.04 34.21 -36.56
N ALA A 359 9.39 33.75 -37.75
CA ALA A 359 8.43 33.06 -38.63
C ALA A 359 7.99 31.68 -38.10
N THR A 360 8.86 31.00 -37.38
CA THR A 360 8.65 29.59 -36.98
C THR A 360 8.71 29.36 -35.47
N GLN A 361 8.73 30.38 -34.64
CA GLN A 361 8.86 30.30 -33.15
C GLN A 361 10.07 29.42 -32.67
N THR A 362 10.99 29.10 -33.57
CA THR A 362 12.26 28.43 -33.30
C THR A 362 13.40 29.42 -33.38
N LEU A 363 14.40 29.27 -32.52
CA LEU A 363 15.54 30.18 -32.48
C LEU A 363 16.47 29.90 -33.69
N ASP A 364 16.59 30.90 -34.54
CA ASP A 364 17.49 30.91 -35.70
C ASP A 364 18.75 31.77 -35.44
N ASN A 365 19.44 32.21 -36.47
CA ASN A 365 20.59 33.07 -36.36
C ASN A 365 20.29 34.53 -36.75
N SER A 366 19.02 34.95 -36.71
CA SER A 366 18.62 36.34 -36.95
C SER A 366 19.02 37.27 -35.80
N ASP A 367 19.13 38.56 -36.07
CA ASP A 367 19.41 39.54 -35.05
C ASP A 367 18.32 39.55 -33.96
N GLU A 368 17.09 39.35 -34.37
CA GLU A 368 15.95 39.32 -33.45
C GLU A 368 16.04 38.12 -32.48
N CYS A 369 16.46 36.98 -32.98
CA CYS A 369 16.78 35.83 -32.13
C CYS A 369 17.95 36.10 -31.19
N GLY A 370 18.95 36.88 -31.61
CA GLY A 370 20.02 37.35 -30.76
C GLY A 370 19.51 38.16 -29.56
N PHE A 371 18.61 39.16 -29.80
CA PHE A 371 18.01 39.93 -28.71
C PHE A 371 17.12 39.10 -27.79
N ILE A 372 16.37 38.14 -28.32
CA ILE A 372 15.55 37.20 -27.51
C ILE A 372 16.45 36.35 -26.60
N THR A 373 17.45 35.69 -27.15
CA THR A 373 18.31 34.77 -26.39
C THR A 373 19.16 35.50 -25.35
N GLU A 374 19.78 36.59 -25.71
CA GLU A 374 20.58 37.40 -24.76
C GLU A 374 19.68 38.00 -23.67
N GLY A 375 18.53 38.61 -24.05
CA GLY A 375 17.61 39.20 -23.09
C GLY A 375 17.04 38.17 -22.09
N MET A 376 16.72 36.95 -22.53
CA MET A 376 16.28 35.89 -21.66
C MET A 376 17.39 35.39 -20.70
N ALA A 377 18.64 35.31 -21.22
CA ALA A 377 19.76 34.85 -20.43
C ALA A 377 20.18 35.85 -19.36
N VAL A 378 20.35 37.14 -19.74
CA VAL A 378 20.95 38.15 -18.86
C VAL A 378 19.95 38.82 -17.93
N ASN A 379 18.70 39.00 -18.37
CA ASN A 379 17.64 39.59 -17.57
C ASN A 379 16.91 38.53 -16.74
N SER A 380 17.66 37.76 -15.93
CA SER A 380 17.14 36.67 -15.10
C SER A 380 18.07 36.38 -13.94
N THR A 381 17.49 36.20 -12.74
CA THR A 381 18.21 35.84 -11.50
C THR A 381 18.34 34.36 -11.28
N ALA A 382 17.58 33.52 -11.98
CA ALA A 382 17.64 32.05 -11.87
C ALA A 382 18.92 31.45 -12.48
N THR A 383 19.26 30.25 -12.05
CA THR A 383 20.35 29.43 -12.62
C THR A 383 19.86 28.00 -12.81
N LEU A 384 20.56 27.25 -13.67
CA LEU A 384 20.30 25.81 -13.86
C LEU A 384 21.42 24.99 -13.25
N ASP A 385 21.04 23.97 -12.48
CA ASP A 385 21.92 22.88 -12.13
C ASP A 385 21.82 21.79 -13.23
N LEU A 386 22.94 21.51 -13.88
CA LEU A 386 23.07 20.54 -14.95
C LEU A 386 23.89 19.31 -14.51
N SER A 387 24.16 19.15 -13.21
CA SER A 387 24.96 18.03 -12.68
C SER A 387 24.19 16.72 -12.62
N GLY A 388 22.86 16.77 -12.54
CA GLY A 388 21.98 15.61 -12.49
C GLY A 388 21.59 15.06 -13.88
N GLU A 389 20.87 13.93 -13.91
CA GLU A 389 20.33 13.36 -15.16
C GLU A 389 19.36 14.30 -15.89
N LYS A 390 18.69 15.17 -15.15
CA LYS A 390 17.80 16.20 -15.68
C LYS A 390 18.19 17.58 -15.15
N PRO A 391 18.13 18.62 -15.98
CA PRO A 391 18.37 19.99 -15.53
C PRO A 391 17.37 20.39 -14.45
N SER A 392 17.84 20.95 -13.34
CA SER A 392 17.01 21.51 -12.28
C SER A 392 17.17 23.01 -12.16
N VAL A 393 16.15 23.71 -11.69
CA VAL A 393 16.12 25.17 -11.54
C VAL A 393 16.53 25.56 -10.14
N LEU A 394 17.48 26.46 -10.03
CA LEU A 394 17.88 27.13 -8.79
C LEU A 394 17.43 28.61 -8.86
N GLY A 395 16.58 29.04 -7.94
CA GLY A 395 16.01 30.37 -7.88
C GLY A 395 14.56 30.44 -8.34
N ASN A 396 14.15 31.55 -8.96
CA ASN A 396 12.76 31.79 -9.36
C ASN A 396 12.28 30.76 -10.42
N PRO A 397 11.23 29.93 -10.15
CA PRO A 397 10.78 28.90 -11.08
C PRO A 397 10.30 29.44 -12.44
N THR A 398 9.70 30.64 -12.48
CA THR A 398 9.22 31.26 -13.73
C THR A 398 10.39 31.69 -14.61
N GLU A 399 11.46 32.21 -14.01
CA GLU A 399 12.69 32.54 -14.73
C GLU A 399 13.47 31.29 -15.14
N GLY A 400 13.49 30.27 -14.27
CA GLY A 400 14.09 28.99 -14.57
C GLY A 400 13.45 28.31 -15.78
N ALA A 401 12.13 28.43 -15.94
CA ALA A 401 11.42 27.90 -17.11
C ALA A 401 11.94 28.47 -18.43
N ILE A 402 12.27 29.76 -18.45
CA ILE A 402 12.86 30.45 -19.62
C ILE A 402 14.25 29.87 -19.92
N LEU A 403 15.09 29.70 -18.89
CA LEU A 403 16.43 29.14 -19.06
C LEU A 403 16.41 27.68 -19.50
N LEU A 404 15.47 26.90 -19.00
CA LEU A 404 15.24 25.51 -19.47
C LEU A 404 14.81 25.49 -20.93
N TRP A 405 13.94 26.41 -21.33
CA TRP A 405 13.55 26.54 -22.73
C TRP A 405 14.74 26.90 -23.62
N LEU A 406 15.57 27.89 -23.24
CA LEU A 406 16.80 28.22 -23.97
C LEU A 406 17.71 26.99 -24.10
N HIS A 407 17.90 26.26 -23.02
CA HIS A 407 18.72 25.04 -23.02
C HIS A 407 18.14 23.99 -23.99
N SER A 408 16.80 23.79 -24.02
CA SER A 408 16.14 22.89 -24.97
C SER A 408 16.30 23.29 -26.43
N GLN A 409 16.45 24.59 -26.69
CA GLN A 409 16.76 25.13 -28.02
C GLN A 409 18.26 25.08 -28.38
N GLY A 410 19.07 24.44 -27.53
CA GLY A 410 20.51 24.30 -27.75
C GLY A 410 21.33 25.61 -27.49
N LYS A 411 20.78 26.56 -26.78
CA LYS A 411 21.46 27.80 -26.38
C LYS A 411 21.93 27.71 -24.94
N ASP A 412 23.25 27.85 -24.72
CA ASP A 412 23.82 27.88 -23.36
C ASP A 412 23.77 29.30 -22.79
N TYR A 413 22.87 29.53 -21.84
CA TYR A 413 22.71 30.80 -21.16
C TYR A 413 23.97 31.24 -20.38
N ARG A 414 24.80 30.31 -19.91
CA ARG A 414 26.06 30.61 -19.18
C ARG A 414 27.06 31.29 -20.09
N THR A 415 27.21 30.80 -21.31
CA THR A 415 28.06 31.41 -22.33
C THR A 415 27.56 32.78 -22.70
N LEU A 416 26.23 32.97 -22.84
CA LEU A 416 25.61 34.26 -23.10
C LEU A 416 25.89 35.25 -21.96
N ARG A 417 25.68 34.84 -20.71
CA ARG A 417 26.00 35.70 -19.52
C ARG A 417 27.48 35.98 -19.39
N GLY A 418 28.34 35.02 -19.66
CA GLY A 418 29.80 35.17 -19.55
C GLY A 418 30.39 36.13 -20.57
N ASN A 419 29.76 36.26 -21.73
CA ASN A 419 30.17 37.17 -22.80
C ASN A 419 29.57 38.57 -22.68
N THR A 420 28.65 38.80 -21.74
CA THR A 420 27.86 40.05 -21.59
C THR A 420 28.24 40.73 -20.28
N THR A 421 28.45 42.04 -20.29
CA THR A 421 28.72 42.81 -19.09
C THR A 421 27.45 43.56 -18.66
N THR A 422 26.95 43.28 -17.48
CA THR A 422 25.80 44.00 -16.89
C THR A 422 26.29 45.33 -16.37
N LEU A 423 25.66 46.41 -16.83
CA LEU A 423 25.96 47.78 -16.45
C LEU A 423 25.03 48.29 -15.34
N GLU A 424 23.74 48.00 -15.46
CA GLU A 424 22.71 48.40 -14.50
C GLU A 424 21.58 47.39 -14.48
N GLU A 425 21.04 47.12 -13.31
CA GLU A 425 19.91 46.20 -13.12
C GLU A 425 18.82 46.90 -12.29
N LEU A 426 17.59 46.80 -12.78
CA LEU A 426 16.39 47.19 -12.08
C LEU A 426 15.64 45.88 -11.70
N PRO A 427 15.73 45.42 -10.43
CA PRO A 427 15.09 44.18 -10.01
C PRO A 427 13.58 44.19 -10.16
N PHE A 428 12.95 43.01 -10.22
CA PHE A 428 11.50 42.90 -10.27
C PHE A 428 10.85 43.51 -9.01
N ALA A 429 9.77 44.28 -9.20
CA ALA A 429 8.93 44.74 -8.11
C ALA A 429 7.46 44.53 -8.45
N THR A 430 6.69 44.13 -7.44
CA THR A 430 5.26 43.80 -7.59
C THR A 430 4.43 45.00 -8.08
N GLU A 431 4.83 46.22 -7.70
CA GLU A 431 4.16 47.45 -8.10
C GLU A 431 4.37 47.76 -9.59
N ARG A 432 5.59 47.46 -10.09
CA ARG A 432 5.96 47.73 -11.49
C ARG A 432 5.59 46.59 -12.41
N LYS A 433 5.63 45.35 -11.89
CA LYS A 433 5.41 44.10 -12.64
C LYS A 433 6.38 43.86 -13.80
N TYR A 434 7.56 44.48 -13.75
CA TYR A 434 8.65 44.21 -14.69
C TYR A 434 10.02 44.34 -14.01
N MET A 435 11.02 43.74 -14.67
CA MET A 435 12.43 43.91 -14.37
C MET A 435 13.14 44.39 -15.64
N ALA A 436 14.24 45.11 -15.49
CA ALA A 436 15.04 45.61 -16.63
C ALA A 436 16.55 45.46 -16.34
N THR A 437 17.32 45.20 -17.38
CA THR A 437 18.77 45.08 -17.28
C THR A 437 19.44 45.79 -18.47
N ILE A 438 20.42 46.66 -18.20
CA ILE A 438 21.24 47.28 -19.20
C ILE A 438 22.54 46.53 -19.29
N VAL A 439 22.90 46.16 -20.49
CA VAL A 439 24.11 45.37 -20.73
C VAL A 439 24.95 45.93 -21.85
N GLU A 440 26.28 45.67 -21.77
CA GLU A 440 27.15 45.72 -22.92
C GLU A 440 27.04 44.33 -23.61
N SER A 441 26.43 44.35 -24.82
CA SER A 441 25.99 43.09 -25.46
C SER A 441 27.19 42.23 -25.88
N GLY A 442 27.12 40.96 -25.50
CA GLY A 442 28.05 39.93 -25.99
C GLY A 442 27.67 39.39 -27.37
N VAL A 443 26.41 39.49 -27.76
CA VAL A 443 25.90 39.10 -29.08
C VAL A 443 26.08 40.16 -30.12
N PHE A 444 25.99 41.44 -29.75
CA PHE A 444 26.16 42.61 -30.63
C PHE A 444 27.33 43.48 -30.13
N PRO A 445 28.57 43.15 -30.48
CA PRO A 445 29.75 43.84 -29.94
C PRO A 445 29.71 45.34 -30.10
N GLY A 446 30.04 46.04 -29.02
CA GLY A 446 30.06 47.52 -29.00
C GLY A 446 28.71 48.20 -28.88
N LYS A 447 27.61 47.46 -28.73
CA LYS A 447 26.25 47.99 -28.46
C LYS A 447 25.90 47.83 -27.00
N LYS A 448 25.31 48.89 -26.45
CA LYS A 448 24.61 48.81 -25.16
C LYS A 448 23.13 48.56 -25.41
N VAL A 449 22.55 47.58 -24.69
CA VAL A 449 21.16 47.17 -24.87
C VAL A 449 20.46 47.17 -23.54
N LEU A 450 19.27 47.76 -23.52
CA LEU A 450 18.32 47.68 -22.42
C LEU A 450 17.34 46.53 -22.72
N TYR A 451 17.28 45.56 -21.86
CA TYR A 451 16.30 44.49 -21.88
C TYR A 451 15.25 44.69 -20.79
N VAL A 452 13.97 44.51 -21.13
CA VAL A 452 12.84 44.61 -20.21
C VAL A 452 12.03 43.33 -20.29
N LYS A 453 11.71 42.75 -19.13
CA LYS A 453 10.90 41.53 -18.99
C LYS A 453 9.83 41.73 -17.90
N GLY A 454 8.59 41.34 -18.15
CA GLY A 454 7.52 41.52 -17.17
C GLY A 454 6.15 41.11 -17.68
N ALA A 455 5.11 41.57 -17.04
CA ALA A 455 3.73 41.39 -17.48
C ALA A 455 3.54 41.92 -18.91
N PRO A 456 3.06 41.12 -19.88
CA PRO A 456 3.02 41.49 -21.30
C PRO A 456 2.29 42.81 -21.56
N GLU A 457 1.16 43.01 -20.88
CA GLU A 457 0.36 44.25 -21.00
C GLU A 457 1.10 45.53 -20.52
N ILE A 458 1.94 45.35 -19.49
CA ILE A 458 2.77 46.46 -18.96
C ILE A 458 3.96 46.72 -19.87
N VAL A 459 4.70 45.65 -20.22
CA VAL A 459 5.90 45.75 -21.07
C VAL A 459 5.54 46.31 -22.44
N HIS A 460 4.45 45.85 -23.07
CA HIS A 460 3.96 46.35 -24.32
C HIS A 460 3.53 47.84 -24.23
N GLY A 461 2.94 48.24 -23.07
CA GLY A 461 2.56 49.59 -22.82
C GLY A 461 3.76 50.58 -22.73
N LEU A 462 4.97 50.07 -22.43
CA LEU A 462 6.23 50.86 -22.43
C LEU A 462 6.88 50.91 -23.82
N CYS A 463 6.42 50.11 -24.78
CA CYS A 463 7.06 49.99 -26.09
C CYS A 463 6.47 50.98 -27.12
N ALA A 464 7.36 51.54 -27.96
CA ALA A 464 6.99 52.38 -29.09
C ALA A 464 6.64 51.58 -30.34
N THR A 465 7.25 50.37 -30.48
CA THR A 465 7.07 49.49 -31.62
C THR A 465 6.93 48.03 -31.18
N THR A 466 6.34 47.21 -32.08
CA THR A 466 6.22 45.77 -31.89
C THR A 466 6.85 45.06 -33.06
N SER A 467 7.69 44.08 -32.82
CA SER A 467 8.24 43.23 -33.88
C SER A 467 7.09 42.63 -34.70
N GLY A 468 7.25 42.50 -36.03
CA GLY A 468 6.19 42.00 -36.90
C GLY A 468 4.95 42.91 -37.07
N ASN A 469 4.95 44.14 -36.54
CA ASN A 469 3.85 45.11 -36.65
C ASN A 469 2.47 44.59 -36.22
N VAL A 470 2.42 43.81 -35.15
CA VAL A 470 1.19 43.29 -34.57
C VAL A 470 0.43 44.36 -33.80
N ASP A 471 -0.87 44.42 -34.01
CA ASP A 471 -1.75 45.36 -33.32
C ASP A 471 -2.08 44.90 -31.89
N LYS A 472 -2.42 45.85 -31.05
CA LYS A 472 -2.75 45.61 -29.64
C LYS A 472 -3.93 44.66 -29.47
N ALA A 473 -4.92 44.69 -30.37
CA ALA A 473 -6.09 43.83 -30.26
C ALA A 473 -5.74 42.36 -30.45
N THR A 474 -4.81 42.03 -31.34
CA THR A 474 -4.30 40.68 -31.52
C THR A 474 -3.52 40.20 -30.30
N LEU A 475 -2.68 41.09 -29.73
CA LEU A 475 -1.94 40.76 -28.52
C LEU A 475 -2.88 40.50 -27.33
N ASP A 476 -3.86 41.37 -27.10
CA ASP A 476 -4.84 41.23 -26.03
C ASP A 476 -5.68 39.96 -26.19
N ALA A 477 -6.04 39.56 -27.40
CA ALA A 477 -6.77 38.33 -27.70
C ALA A 477 -5.92 37.08 -27.38
N GLN A 478 -4.63 37.06 -27.73
CA GLN A 478 -3.70 35.99 -27.41
C GLN A 478 -3.46 35.89 -25.92
N LEU A 479 -3.23 37.01 -25.27
CA LEU A 479 -3.04 37.08 -23.80
C LEU A 479 -4.26 36.55 -23.06
N LEU A 480 -5.47 36.93 -23.50
CA LEU A 480 -6.72 36.36 -22.95
C LEU A 480 -6.81 34.84 -23.17
N GLY A 481 -6.36 34.34 -24.31
CA GLY A 481 -6.27 32.93 -24.61
C GLY A 481 -5.38 32.18 -23.61
N TYR A 482 -4.20 32.72 -23.31
CA TYR A 482 -3.27 32.17 -22.31
C TYR A 482 -3.82 32.23 -20.88
N GLN A 483 -4.45 33.40 -20.54
CA GLN A 483 -5.08 33.54 -19.22
C GLN A 483 -6.23 32.58 -19.01
N ARG A 484 -7.04 32.27 -20.05
CA ARG A 484 -8.10 31.24 -19.98
C ARG A 484 -7.55 29.85 -19.75
N LYS A 485 -6.34 29.55 -20.24
CA LYS A 485 -5.60 28.31 -19.99
C LYS A 485 -4.82 28.38 -18.67
N ALA A 486 -5.00 29.44 -17.87
CA ALA A 486 -4.32 29.68 -16.60
C ALA A 486 -2.78 29.64 -16.68
N MET A 487 -2.23 30.00 -17.83
CA MET A 487 -0.79 30.09 -18.02
C MET A 487 -0.26 31.41 -17.49
N ARG A 488 0.93 31.40 -16.91
CA ARG A 488 1.67 32.63 -16.59
C ARG A 488 2.30 33.16 -17.84
N THR A 489 2.18 34.46 -18.08
CA THR A 489 2.74 35.09 -19.28
C THR A 489 3.84 36.06 -18.91
N LEU A 490 4.93 36.10 -19.72
CA LEU A 490 6.00 37.07 -19.65
C LEU A 490 6.24 37.67 -21.02
N GLY A 491 6.20 38.98 -21.08
CA GLY A 491 6.55 39.78 -22.25
C GLY A 491 8.02 40.20 -22.23
N PHE A 492 8.61 40.35 -23.40
CA PHE A 492 10.00 40.73 -23.61
C PHE A 492 10.12 41.89 -24.55
N ALA A 493 10.98 42.85 -24.19
CA ALA A 493 11.29 44.02 -25.02
C ALA A 493 12.76 44.39 -24.93
N TYR A 494 13.26 45.11 -25.93
CA TYR A 494 14.60 45.60 -25.96
C TYR A 494 14.70 47.03 -26.57
N GLN A 495 15.79 47.70 -26.25
CA GLN A 495 16.20 48.92 -26.95
C GLN A 495 17.70 48.96 -27.06
N VAL A 496 18.23 49.16 -28.28
CA VAL A 496 19.63 49.50 -28.48
C VAL A 496 19.84 50.98 -28.11
N LEU A 497 20.76 51.22 -27.18
CA LEU A 497 21.00 52.56 -26.59
C LEU A 497 22.06 53.32 -27.37
N ASN A 498 21.79 54.63 -27.60
CA ASN A 498 22.77 55.60 -28.08
C ASN A 498 23.24 56.49 -26.94
N GLU A 499 24.33 57.24 -27.18
CA GLU A 499 24.79 58.21 -26.18
C GLU A 499 23.73 59.31 -25.92
N GLY A 500 23.34 59.40 -24.63
CA GLY A 500 22.35 60.37 -24.20
C GLY A 500 20.90 59.84 -24.10
N ASP A 501 20.66 58.57 -24.45
CA ASP A 501 19.32 57.99 -24.28
C ASP A 501 18.94 57.87 -22.80
N ALA A 502 17.73 58.32 -22.45
CA ALA A 502 17.16 58.14 -21.13
C ALA A 502 16.81 56.64 -20.97
N THR A 503 17.14 55.99 -19.81
CA THR A 503 17.02 54.56 -19.59
C THR A 503 16.18 54.23 -18.35
N ILE A 504 16.76 54.35 -17.18
CA ILE A 504 16.11 54.10 -15.89
C ILE A 504 16.23 55.36 -15.04
N VAL A 505 15.10 55.95 -14.63
CA VAL A 505 15.04 57.16 -13.76
C VAL A 505 14.04 56.83 -12.65
N ASP A 506 14.38 57.14 -11.40
CA ASP A 506 13.54 56.92 -10.22
C ASP A 506 12.95 55.50 -10.17
N HIS A 507 13.77 54.52 -10.43
CA HIS A 507 13.38 53.10 -10.48
C HIS A 507 12.27 52.77 -11.51
N LYS A 508 12.18 53.54 -12.61
CA LYS A 508 11.27 53.27 -13.73
C LYS A 508 12.02 53.32 -15.05
N VAL A 509 11.62 52.46 -15.96
CA VAL A 509 12.08 52.52 -17.35
C VAL A 509 11.37 53.68 -18.03
N VAL A 510 12.17 54.60 -18.58
CA VAL A 510 11.72 55.83 -19.33
C VAL A 510 12.19 55.81 -20.78
N ALA A 511 12.58 54.67 -21.28
CA ALA A 511 13.11 54.49 -22.64
C ALA A 511 12.03 54.75 -23.70
N GLU A 512 12.30 55.60 -24.71
CA GLU A 512 11.31 56.04 -25.69
C GLU A 512 11.20 55.16 -26.95
N ARG A 513 12.17 54.23 -27.18
CA ARG A 513 12.28 53.45 -28.41
C ARG A 513 12.30 51.94 -28.13
N LEU A 514 11.64 51.53 -27.06
CA LEU A 514 11.51 50.10 -26.74
C LEU A 514 10.72 49.41 -27.85
N ASN A 515 11.22 48.25 -28.26
CA ASN A 515 10.59 47.32 -29.20
C ASN A 515 10.13 46.05 -28.49
N PHE A 516 8.84 45.74 -28.58
CA PHE A 516 8.25 44.57 -28.01
C PHE A 516 8.56 43.34 -28.89
N LEU A 517 9.28 42.37 -28.37
CA LEU A 517 9.67 41.17 -29.10
C LEU A 517 8.54 40.15 -29.17
N GLY A 518 7.80 39.98 -28.09
CA GLY A 518 6.77 38.97 -27.93
C GLY A 518 6.59 38.54 -26.49
N MET A 519 5.93 37.39 -26.33
CA MET A 519 5.66 36.82 -25.00
C MET A 519 5.82 35.32 -24.98
N VAL A 520 6.02 34.78 -23.81
CA VAL A 520 5.98 33.34 -23.53
C VAL A 520 4.86 33.03 -22.54
N ALA A 521 4.22 31.85 -22.72
CA ALA A 521 3.26 31.30 -21.80
C ALA A 521 3.89 30.13 -21.06
N ILE A 522 3.84 30.19 -19.74
CA ILE A 522 4.53 29.25 -18.83
C ILE A 522 3.48 28.56 -17.99
N SER A 523 3.55 27.26 -17.91
CA SER A 523 2.71 26.44 -17.02
C SER A 523 3.50 25.28 -16.42
N ASP A 524 2.94 24.70 -15.37
CA ASP A 524 3.38 23.42 -14.84
C ASP A 524 2.61 22.33 -15.59
N PRO A 525 3.24 21.56 -16.48
CA PRO A 525 2.54 20.64 -17.37
C PRO A 525 1.99 19.42 -16.61
N VAL A 526 0.83 18.94 -17.06
CA VAL A 526 0.27 17.67 -16.61
C VAL A 526 1.22 16.53 -17.01
N ARG A 527 1.44 15.58 -16.12
CA ARG A 527 2.22 14.37 -16.43
C ARG A 527 1.52 13.56 -17.51
N ALA A 528 2.27 12.99 -18.45
CA ALA A 528 1.73 12.31 -19.63
C ALA A 528 0.86 11.08 -19.31
N ASP A 529 1.12 10.41 -18.18
CA ASP A 529 0.40 9.21 -17.73
C ASP A 529 -0.91 9.52 -16.96
N VAL A 530 -1.07 10.74 -16.45
CA VAL A 530 -2.20 11.11 -15.57
C VAL A 530 -3.57 11.02 -16.26
N PRO A 531 -3.78 11.54 -17.49
CA PRO A 531 -5.10 11.47 -18.12
C PRO A 531 -5.62 10.03 -18.25
N GLN A 532 -4.76 9.11 -18.68
CA GLN A 532 -5.11 7.71 -18.78
C GLN A 532 -5.38 7.09 -17.40
N ALA A 533 -4.53 7.35 -16.42
CA ALA A 533 -4.67 6.79 -15.07
C ALA A 533 -5.94 7.29 -14.37
N VAL A 534 -6.33 8.55 -14.56
CA VAL A 534 -7.60 9.09 -14.05
C VAL A 534 -8.79 8.39 -14.70
N GLN A 535 -8.76 8.17 -16.01
CA GLN A 535 -9.83 7.44 -16.71
C GLN A 535 -9.93 5.99 -16.26
N GLU A 536 -8.81 5.33 -16.00
CA GLU A 536 -8.78 3.98 -15.43
C GLU A 536 -9.43 3.96 -14.02
N CYS A 537 -9.15 4.96 -13.16
CA CYS A 537 -9.80 5.10 -11.86
C CYS A 537 -11.32 5.33 -11.99
N LEU A 538 -11.75 6.25 -12.86
CA LEU A 538 -13.16 6.52 -13.10
C LEU A 538 -13.90 5.29 -13.63
N SER A 539 -13.29 4.56 -14.59
CA SER A 539 -13.85 3.31 -15.13
C SER A 539 -13.91 2.19 -14.09
N ALA A 540 -13.03 2.24 -13.10
CA ALA A 540 -13.03 1.34 -11.95
C ALA A 540 -14.05 1.73 -10.87
N GLY A 541 -14.90 2.75 -11.11
CA GLY A 541 -15.90 3.25 -10.17
C GLY A 541 -15.31 4.06 -9.01
N ILE A 542 -14.09 4.60 -9.18
CA ILE A 542 -13.43 5.44 -8.18
C ILE A 542 -13.56 6.89 -8.64
N ASP A 543 -14.18 7.71 -7.82
CA ASP A 543 -14.25 9.15 -8.07
C ASP A 543 -12.89 9.82 -7.76
N VAL A 544 -12.52 10.82 -8.57
CA VAL A 544 -11.30 11.61 -8.36
C VAL A 544 -11.70 13.05 -8.09
N LYS A 545 -11.09 13.65 -7.07
CA LYS A 545 -11.32 15.06 -6.70
C LYS A 545 -10.00 15.78 -6.57
N ILE A 546 -9.91 16.98 -7.17
CA ILE A 546 -8.73 17.85 -7.07
C ILE A 546 -8.92 18.80 -5.89
N VAL A 547 -7.93 18.87 -5.01
CA VAL A 547 -7.94 19.80 -3.87
C VAL A 547 -6.61 20.53 -3.82
N THR A 548 -6.60 21.79 -4.22
CA THR A 548 -5.36 22.55 -4.45
C THR A 548 -5.41 23.97 -3.91
N GLY A 549 -4.25 24.50 -3.53
CA GLY A 549 -4.07 25.93 -3.21
C GLY A 549 -4.15 26.84 -4.42
N ASP A 550 -4.16 26.33 -5.66
CA ASP A 550 -4.20 27.11 -6.89
C ASP A 550 -5.57 27.76 -7.15
N THR A 551 -5.61 28.66 -8.13
CA THR A 551 -6.85 29.32 -8.55
C THR A 551 -7.83 28.35 -9.23
N ALA A 552 -9.12 28.69 -9.20
CA ALA A 552 -10.17 27.90 -9.84
C ALA A 552 -9.94 27.74 -11.35
N ALA A 553 -9.40 28.78 -12.01
CA ALA A 553 -9.06 28.73 -13.43
C ALA A 553 -7.97 27.69 -13.74
N THR A 554 -6.89 27.68 -12.95
CA THR A 554 -5.78 26.70 -13.11
C THR A 554 -6.26 25.30 -12.82
N ALA A 555 -6.96 25.09 -11.71
CA ALA A 555 -7.46 23.78 -11.31
C ALA A 555 -8.50 23.25 -12.30
N GLY A 556 -9.38 24.12 -12.84
CA GLY A 556 -10.37 23.78 -13.86
C GLY A 556 -9.72 23.36 -15.18
N GLU A 557 -8.67 24.07 -15.61
CA GLU A 557 -7.94 23.70 -16.84
C GLU A 557 -7.24 22.36 -16.72
N ILE A 558 -6.57 22.11 -15.60
CA ILE A 558 -5.98 20.79 -15.30
C ILE A 558 -7.07 19.71 -15.27
N GLY A 559 -8.19 19.97 -14.59
CA GLY A 559 -9.34 19.05 -14.55
C GLY A 559 -9.87 18.70 -15.95
N ARG A 560 -9.84 19.67 -16.89
CA ARG A 560 -10.22 19.46 -18.29
C ARG A 560 -9.20 18.60 -19.03
N GLN A 561 -7.92 18.89 -18.89
CA GLN A 561 -6.84 18.15 -19.54
C GLN A 561 -6.79 16.67 -19.13
N ILE A 562 -7.11 16.37 -17.88
CA ILE A 562 -7.14 14.98 -17.37
C ILE A 562 -8.50 14.29 -17.58
N GLY A 563 -9.49 15.00 -18.15
CA GLY A 563 -10.83 14.46 -18.40
C GLY A 563 -11.70 14.28 -17.17
N LEU A 564 -11.37 14.97 -16.06
CA LEU A 564 -12.15 14.93 -14.82
C LEU A 564 -13.32 15.90 -14.83
N TRP A 565 -13.15 17.03 -15.49
CA TRP A 565 -14.13 18.12 -15.57
C TRP A 565 -14.25 18.63 -16.99
N GLY A 566 -15.46 19.10 -17.40
CA GLY A 566 -15.72 19.62 -18.71
C GLY A 566 -17.08 20.32 -18.79
N GLU A 567 -17.47 20.81 -19.96
CA GLU A 567 -18.70 21.59 -20.20
C GLU A 567 -20.02 20.89 -19.79
N HIS A 568 -19.96 19.58 -19.60
CA HIS A 568 -21.11 18.78 -19.16
C HIS A 568 -21.29 18.76 -17.63
N HIS A 569 -20.33 19.27 -16.87
CA HIS A 569 -20.44 19.33 -15.41
C HIS A 569 -21.05 20.65 -14.98
N SER A 570 -21.83 20.60 -13.88
CA SER A 570 -22.40 21.79 -13.25
C SER A 570 -21.29 22.72 -12.73
N GLU A 571 -21.55 24.04 -12.74
CA GLU A 571 -20.69 25.02 -12.05
C GLU A 571 -20.52 24.71 -10.57
N ARG A 572 -21.46 23.97 -9.96
CA ARG A 572 -21.39 23.51 -8.59
C ARG A 572 -20.30 22.47 -8.34
N ALA A 573 -19.71 21.89 -9.39
CA ALA A 573 -18.61 20.92 -9.29
C ALA A 573 -17.26 21.57 -8.89
N ILE A 574 -17.13 22.88 -9.03
CA ILE A 574 -15.97 23.66 -8.59
C ILE A 574 -16.39 24.60 -7.48
N ILE A 575 -15.55 24.70 -6.43
CA ILE A 575 -15.72 25.62 -5.32
C ILE A 575 -14.36 26.16 -4.88
N THR A 576 -14.35 27.36 -4.33
CA THR A 576 -13.14 27.92 -3.70
C THR A 576 -13.11 27.62 -2.20
N GLY A 577 -11.91 27.61 -1.60
CA GLY A 577 -11.73 27.36 -0.16
C GLY A 577 -12.56 28.29 0.73
N PRO A 578 -12.55 29.62 0.52
CA PRO A 578 -13.40 30.55 1.28
C PRO A 578 -14.90 30.27 1.15
N GLU A 579 -15.37 29.89 -0.06
CA GLU A 579 -16.77 29.49 -0.25
C GLU A 579 -17.10 28.19 0.45
N PHE A 580 -16.16 27.22 0.39
CA PHE A 580 -16.29 25.91 1.05
C PHE A 580 -16.32 26.04 2.59
N GLU A 581 -15.51 26.95 3.14
CA GLU A 581 -15.52 27.27 4.57
C GLU A 581 -16.85 27.89 5.02
N ALA A 582 -17.44 28.77 4.19
CA ALA A 582 -18.68 29.42 4.50
C ALA A 582 -19.91 28.49 4.51
N LEU A 583 -19.82 27.32 3.88
CA LEU A 583 -20.89 26.30 3.90
C LEU A 583 -21.02 25.65 5.28
N THR A 584 -22.25 25.41 5.70
CA THR A 584 -22.56 24.58 6.87
C THR A 584 -22.17 23.11 6.60
N ASP A 585 -22.02 22.31 7.64
CA ASP A 585 -21.68 20.87 7.50
C ASP A 585 -22.77 20.10 6.75
N GLU A 586 -24.05 20.48 6.90
CA GLU A 586 -25.16 19.88 6.17
C GLU A 586 -25.11 20.21 4.67
N GLU A 587 -24.78 21.45 4.31
CA GLU A 587 -24.62 21.87 2.91
C GLU A 587 -23.43 21.16 2.26
N VAL A 588 -22.30 21.05 2.97
CA VAL A 588 -21.13 20.29 2.49
C VAL A 588 -21.50 18.82 2.30
N TYR A 589 -22.18 18.19 3.28
CA TYR A 589 -22.62 16.79 3.21
C TYR A 589 -23.51 16.52 1.99
N ASN A 590 -24.42 17.44 1.65
CA ASN A 590 -25.34 17.31 0.51
C ASN A 590 -24.66 17.58 -0.84
N ARG A 591 -23.55 18.32 -0.87
CA ARG A 591 -22.87 18.73 -2.11
C ARG A 591 -21.61 17.93 -2.41
N VAL A 592 -21.02 17.24 -1.44
CA VAL A 592 -19.68 16.65 -1.51
C VAL A 592 -19.51 15.65 -2.67
N ASP A 593 -20.56 14.92 -3.05
CA ASP A 593 -20.51 13.96 -4.14
C ASP A 593 -20.39 14.66 -5.52
N GLU A 594 -21.04 15.84 -5.67
CA GLU A 594 -21.00 16.62 -6.91
C GLU A 594 -19.66 17.36 -7.09
N LEU A 595 -18.98 17.67 -5.98
CA LEU A 595 -17.72 18.40 -6.02
C LEU A 595 -16.63 17.57 -6.71
N LYS A 596 -15.96 18.22 -7.68
CA LYS A 596 -14.78 17.67 -8.37
C LYS A 596 -13.51 18.43 -8.04
N ILE A 597 -13.61 19.74 -7.82
CA ILE A 597 -12.47 20.65 -7.64
C ILE A 597 -12.73 21.58 -6.46
N ILE A 598 -11.80 21.63 -5.50
CA ILE A 598 -11.70 22.69 -4.49
C ILE A 598 -10.42 23.46 -4.76
N ALA A 599 -10.58 24.71 -5.19
CA ALA A 599 -9.48 25.63 -5.51
C ALA A 599 -9.19 26.56 -4.33
N ARG A 600 -7.96 27.04 -4.16
CA ARG A 600 -7.51 27.85 -3.01
C ARG A 600 -7.85 27.20 -1.67
N ALA A 601 -7.76 25.85 -1.64
CA ALA A 601 -8.02 25.08 -0.45
C ALA A 601 -6.92 25.28 0.60
N ARG A 602 -7.33 25.41 1.85
CA ARG A 602 -6.43 25.41 3.00
C ARG A 602 -6.30 23.98 3.56
N PRO A 603 -5.31 23.68 4.40
CA PRO A 603 -5.14 22.35 5.02
C PRO A 603 -6.39 21.83 5.72
N LEU A 604 -7.11 22.70 6.44
CA LEU A 604 -8.35 22.36 7.14
C LEU A 604 -9.51 22.05 6.19
N ASP A 605 -9.56 22.70 5.03
CA ASP A 605 -10.58 22.44 4.00
C ASP A 605 -10.37 21.03 3.40
N LYS A 606 -9.11 20.64 3.17
CA LYS A 606 -8.76 19.28 2.74
C LYS A 606 -9.22 18.24 3.77
N LYS A 607 -8.94 18.47 5.06
CA LYS A 607 -9.36 17.59 6.15
C LYS A 607 -10.89 17.49 6.23
N ARG A 608 -11.62 18.62 6.21
CA ARG A 608 -13.08 18.68 6.29
C ARG A 608 -13.75 17.93 5.13
N LEU A 609 -13.20 18.05 3.92
CA LEU A 609 -13.67 17.28 2.76
C LEU A 609 -13.57 15.78 3.03
N VAL A 610 -12.41 15.31 3.51
CA VAL A 610 -12.15 13.90 3.81
C VAL A 610 -13.14 13.38 4.86
N GLU A 611 -13.30 14.08 5.98
CA GLU A 611 -14.22 13.71 7.04
C GLU A 611 -15.67 13.64 6.55
N THR A 612 -16.09 14.57 5.69
CA THR A 612 -17.44 14.59 5.14
C THR A 612 -17.69 13.44 4.18
N LEU A 613 -16.73 13.12 3.31
CA LEU A 613 -16.78 11.95 2.42
C LEU A 613 -16.85 10.65 3.22
N GLN A 614 -16.09 10.55 4.32
CA GLN A 614 -16.13 9.39 5.22
C GLN A 614 -17.50 9.25 5.90
N LYS A 615 -18.10 10.35 6.40
CA LYS A 615 -19.46 10.38 6.95
C LYS A 615 -20.52 9.95 5.92
N ARG A 616 -20.26 10.19 4.64
CA ARG A 616 -21.10 9.77 3.50
C ARG A 616 -20.95 8.27 3.18
N GLY A 617 -20.01 7.58 3.82
CA GLY A 617 -19.73 6.15 3.62
C GLY A 617 -18.68 5.85 2.56
N HIS A 618 -17.99 6.87 2.04
CA HIS A 618 -16.90 6.67 1.10
C HIS A 618 -15.63 6.15 1.79
N VAL A 619 -14.90 5.31 1.08
CA VAL A 619 -13.52 4.96 1.43
C VAL A 619 -12.59 5.92 0.71
N VAL A 620 -11.97 6.81 1.46
CA VAL A 620 -11.22 7.96 0.93
C VAL A 620 -9.72 7.69 0.98
N ALA A 621 -9.06 7.82 -0.17
CA ALA A 621 -7.62 7.95 -0.28
C ALA A 621 -7.27 9.42 -0.53
N VAL A 622 -6.18 9.90 0.05
CA VAL A 622 -5.70 11.28 -0.12
C VAL A 622 -4.26 11.26 -0.57
N THR A 623 -3.91 12.04 -1.59
CA THR A 623 -2.52 12.27 -1.97
C THR A 623 -2.03 13.62 -1.45
N GLY A 624 -0.75 13.70 -1.12
CA GLY A 624 -0.11 14.95 -0.73
C GLY A 624 1.40 14.81 -0.69
N ASP A 625 2.11 15.94 -0.84
CA ASP A 625 3.56 16.01 -0.83
C ASP A 625 4.10 17.02 0.19
N GLY A 626 3.23 17.88 0.70
CA GLY A 626 3.58 18.97 1.61
C GLY A 626 3.16 18.74 3.06
N THR A 627 3.73 19.54 3.96
CA THR A 627 3.35 19.63 5.38
C THR A 627 1.87 20.00 5.58
N ASN A 628 1.35 20.83 4.67
CA ASN A 628 -0.04 21.26 4.65
C ASN A 628 -1.04 20.13 4.36
N ASP A 629 -0.57 19.00 3.81
CA ASP A 629 -1.40 17.84 3.51
C ASP A 629 -1.48 16.84 4.67
N ALA A 630 -0.55 16.90 5.62
CA ALA A 630 -0.45 15.93 6.71
C ALA A 630 -1.76 15.73 7.51
N PRO A 631 -2.55 16.77 7.84
CA PRO A 631 -3.84 16.57 8.52
C PRO A 631 -4.83 15.75 7.69
N ALA A 632 -4.89 15.97 6.39
CA ALA A 632 -5.76 15.23 5.48
C ALA A 632 -5.27 13.80 5.25
N LEU A 633 -3.94 13.60 5.06
CA LEU A 633 -3.30 12.30 4.93
C LEU A 633 -3.58 11.41 6.14
N LYS A 634 -3.42 11.95 7.36
CA LYS A 634 -3.66 11.23 8.61
C LYS A 634 -5.15 10.91 8.85
N THR A 635 -6.06 11.78 8.38
CA THR A 635 -7.51 11.60 8.54
C THR A 635 -8.09 10.62 7.52
N ALA A 636 -7.47 10.49 6.35
CA ALA A 636 -7.91 9.60 5.29
C ALA A 636 -7.94 8.12 5.74
N HIS A 637 -8.71 7.30 5.03
CA HIS A 637 -8.60 5.85 5.20
C HIS A 637 -7.28 5.29 4.66
N VAL A 638 -6.72 5.94 3.62
CA VAL A 638 -5.38 5.69 3.11
C VAL A 638 -4.73 7.03 2.75
N GLY A 639 -3.68 7.40 3.47
CA GLY A 639 -2.82 8.51 3.13
C GLY A 639 -1.73 8.06 2.13
N LEU A 640 -1.57 8.81 1.04
CA LEU A 640 -0.62 8.54 -0.03
C LEU A 640 0.36 9.71 -0.14
N SER A 641 1.61 9.54 0.29
CA SER A 641 2.65 10.56 0.07
C SER A 641 3.38 10.33 -1.24
N MET A 642 3.90 11.41 -1.82
CA MET A 642 4.80 11.32 -2.97
C MET A 642 6.23 11.01 -2.53
N GLY A 643 7.03 10.40 -3.40
CA GLY A 643 8.41 10.04 -3.13
C GLY A 643 9.29 11.27 -2.82
N ASP A 644 9.04 12.37 -3.53
CA ASP A 644 9.72 13.66 -3.32
C ASP A 644 9.03 14.52 -2.23
N GLY A 645 7.96 14.00 -1.59
CA GLY A 645 7.24 14.71 -0.54
C GLY A 645 8.08 14.91 0.72
N THR A 646 7.66 15.88 1.56
CA THR A 646 8.31 16.16 2.84
C THR A 646 8.23 14.96 3.78
N SER A 647 9.17 14.85 4.73
CA SER A 647 9.16 13.80 5.76
C SER A 647 7.85 13.79 6.53
N VAL A 648 7.29 14.97 6.81
CA VAL A 648 5.96 15.13 7.47
C VAL A 648 4.85 14.45 6.68
N ALA A 649 4.80 14.68 5.36
CA ALA A 649 3.79 14.04 4.50
C ALA A 649 3.98 12.52 4.44
N LYS A 650 5.24 12.07 4.30
CA LYS A 650 5.58 10.64 4.27
C LYS A 650 5.18 9.94 5.57
N GLU A 651 5.46 10.53 6.72
CA GLU A 651 5.13 9.93 8.01
C GLU A 651 3.62 9.94 8.29
N ALA A 652 2.91 10.99 7.88
CA ALA A 652 1.45 11.05 7.97
C ALA A 652 0.75 10.05 7.04
N SER A 653 1.46 9.50 6.05
CA SER A 653 0.92 8.60 5.03
C SER A 653 0.99 7.12 5.43
N ASP A 654 0.21 6.32 4.73
CA ASP A 654 0.19 4.85 4.86
C ASP A 654 0.95 4.17 3.72
N ILE A 655 1.05 4.82 2.56
CA ILE A 655 1.79 4.36 1.38
C ILE A 655 2.56 5.54 0.79
N THR A 656 3.81 5.32 0.40
CA THR A 656 4.61 6.30 -0.35
C THR A 656 4.72 5.89 -1.82
N ILE A 657 4.39 6.80 -2.74
CA ILE A 657 4.45 6.61 -4.19
C ILE A 657 5.85 7.02 -4.66
N VAL A 658 6.74 6.04 -4.81
CA VAL A 658 8.18 6.28 -5.00
C VAL A 658 8.51 7.01 -6.30
N ASP A 659 7.73 6.78 -7.36
CA ASP A 659 7.92 7.38 -8.69
C ASP A 659 7.10 8.66 -8.93
N ASN A 660 6.44 9.16 -7.90
CA ASN A 660 5.56 10.33 -7.96
C ASN A 660 4.48 10.24 -9.06
N SER A 661 4.14 9.05 -9.53
CA SER A 661 3.21 8.83 -10.63
C SER A 661 1.80 8.50 -10.14
N PHE A 662 0.79 9.21 -10.64
CA PHE A 662 -0.61 8.92 -10.35
C PHE A 662 -1.02 7.51 -10.83
N SER A 663 -0.39 7.00 -11.90
CA SER A 663 -0.65 5.65 -12.40
C SER A 663 -0.26 4.56 -11.38
N SER A 664 0.72 4.83 -10.52
CA SER A 664 1.10 3.92 -9.42
C SER A 664 -0.02 3.79 -8.38
N ILE A 665 -0.81 4.84 -8.17
CA ILE A 665 -1.99 4.82 -7.29
C ILE A 665 -3.03 3.84 -7.83
N GLY A 666 -3.31 3.88 -9.14
CA GLY A 666 -4.19 2.90 -9.80
C GLY A 666 -3.68 1.46 -9.64
N ARG A 667 -2.37 1.24 -9.73
CA ARG A 667 -1.75 -0.06 -9.46
C ARG A 667 -1.91 -0.50 -8.00
N ALA A 668 -1.81 0.42 -7.03
CA ALA A 668 -2.06 0.11 -5.63
C ALA A 668 -3.51 -0.35 -5.40
N VAL A 669 -4.50 0.31 -6.01
CA VAL A 669 -5.91 -0.13 -5.99
C VAL A 669 -6.04 -1.54 -6.59
N MET A 670 -5.45 -1.77 -7.74
CA MET A 670 -5.48 -3.08 -8.41
C MET A 670 -4.93 -4.20 -7.51
N TRP A 671 -3.80 -3.97 -6.86
CA TRP A 671 -3.21 -4.95 -5.93
C TRP A 671 -4.05 -5.14 -4.68
N GLY A 672 -4.64 -4.09 -4.13
CA GLY A 672 -5.56 -4.17 -2.98
C GLY A 672 -6.82 -4.98 -3.30
N ARG A 673 -7.41 -4.78 -4.48
CA ARG A 673 -8.56 -5.57 -4.97
C ARG A 673 -8.18 -7.04 -5.21
N SER A 674 -7.00 -7.28 -5.80
CA SER A 674 -6.48 -8.63 -6.02
C SER A 674 -6.24 -9.37 -4.71
N LEU A 675 -5.68 -8.70 -3.70
CA LEU A 675 -5.51 -9.22 -2.35
C LEU A 675 -6.82 -9.76 -1.79
N TYR A 676 -7.86 -8.94 -1.83
CA TYR A 676 -9.17 -9.30 -1.31
C TYR A 676 -9.79 -10.49 -2.07
N GLN A 677 -9.72 -10.48 -3.42
CA GLN A 677 -10.18 -11.61 -4.23
C GLN A 677 -9.44 -12.91 -3.91
N ASN A 678 -8.13 -12.85 -3.67
CA ASN A 678 -7.33 -14.03 -3.32
C ASN A 678 -7.74 -14.61 -1.97
N ILE A 679 -8.04 -13.76 -0.99
CA ILE A 679 -8.57 -14.18 0.31
C ILE A 679 -9.97 -14.80 0.15
N GLN A 680 -10.86 -14.19 -0.66
CA GLN A 680 -12.17 -14.78 -0.95
C GLN A 680 -12.07 -16.15 -1.61
N ARG A 681 -11.16 -16.35 -2.56
CA ARG A 681 -10.89 -17.65 -3.20
C ARG A 681 -10.47 -18.71 -2.18
N PHE A 682 -9.58 -18.31 -1.25
CA PHE A 682 -9.16 -19.21 -0.18
C PHE A 682 -10.32 -19.55 0.76
N ILE A 683 -11.11 -18.56 1.19
CA ILE A 683 -12.28 -18.80 2.05
C ILE A 683 -13.31 -19.70 1.35
N LEU A 684 -13.58 -19.45 0.06
CA LEU A 684 -14.47 -20.29 -0.74
C LEU A 684 -14.00 -21.77 -0.73
N PHE A 685 -12.72 -21.99 -0.96
CA PHE A 685 -12.10 -23.30 -0.94
C PHE A 685 -12.21 -23.93 0.46
N GLN A 686 -11.68 -23.30 1.48
CA GLN A 686 -11.64 -23.77 2.86
C GLN A 686 -13.02 -24.11 3.42
N MET A 687 -13.99 -23.20 3.25
CA MET A 687 -15.34 -23.42 3.76
C MET A 687 -16.04 -24.58 3.05
N THR A 688 -15.75 -24.83 1.77
CA THR A 688 -16.28 -25.98 1.04
C THR A 688 -15.74 -27.29 1.61
N VAL A 689 -14.43 -27.34 1.91
CA VAL A 689 -13.77 -28.50 2.57
C VAL A 689 -14.42 -28.77 3.92
N ASN A 690 -14.55 -27.75 4.76
CA ASN A 690 -15.05 -27.88 6.12
C ASN A 690 -16.51 -28.32 6.16
N VAL A 691 -17.37 -27.77 5.29
CA VAL A 691 -18.78 -28.16 5.18
C VAL A 691 -18.90 -29.63 4.77
N ALA A 692 -18.19 -30.05 3.72
CA ALA A 692 -18.24 -31.45 3.26
C ALA A 692 -17.79 -32.43 4.36
N ALA A 693 -16.63 -32.14 4.97
CA ALA A 693 -16.05 -33.02 6.00
C ALA A 693 -16.89 -33.07 7.28
N CYS A 694 -17.38 -31.92 7.79
CA CYS A 694 -18.27 -31.90 8.96
C CYS A 694 -19.54 -32.68 8.71
N CYS A 695 -20.16 -32.55 7.54
CA CYS A 695 -21.38 -33.30 7.19
C CYS A 695 -21.12 -34.80 7.09
N VAL A 696 -19.97 -35.24 6.52
CA VAL A 696 -19.59 -36.66 6.42
C VAL A 696 -19.36 -37.28 7.80
N VAL A 697 -18.57 -36.59 8.67
CA VAL A 697 -18.32 -37.10 10.03
C VAL A 697 -19.60 -37.13 10.86
N LEU A 698 -20.46 -36.07 10.74
CA LEU A 698 -21.74 -36.04 11.43
C LEU A 698 -22.67 -37.16 10.99
N ALA A 699 -22.84 -37.39 9.70
CA ALA A 699 -23.68 -38.46 9.16
C ALA A 699 -23.16 -39.83 9.56
N GLY A 700 -21.85 -40.09 9.41
CA GLY A 700 -21.21 -41.34 9.85
C GLY A 700 -21.41 -41.59 11.33
N ALA A 701 -21.35 -40.54 12.19
CA ALA A 701 -21.57 -40.67 13.62
C ALA A 701 -23.00 -41.23 13.96
N PHE A 702 -24.02 -40.85 13.18
CA PHE A 702 -25.42 -41.29 13.37
C PHE A 702 -25.75 -42.56 12.59
N MET A 703 -24.99 -42.93 11.54
CA MET A 703 -25.11 -44.20 10.88
C MET A 703 -24.55 -45.37 11.72
N GLY A 704 -23.81 -45.08 12.79
CA GLY A 704 -23.22 -46.07 13.67
C GLY A 704 -21.84 -46.52 13.23
N THR A 705 -21.30 -45.89 12.17
CA THR A 705 -19.95 -46.18 11.68
C THR A 705 -18.85 -45.61 12.59
N ASP A 706 -17.71 -46.28 12.62
CA ASP A 706 -16.46 -45.65 13.02
C ASP A 706 -16.20 -44.43 12.11
N SER A 707 -15.57 -43.41 12.67
CA SER A 707 -15.37 -42.18 11.92
C SER A 707 -14.84 -42.40 10.50
N PRO A 708 -15.60 -42.05 9.43
CA PRO A 708 -15.17 -42.25 8.04
C PRO A 708 -13.87 -41.54 7.68
N LEU A 709 -13.56 -40.47 8.41
CA LEU A 709 -12.32 -39.67 8.34
C LEU A 709 -11.72 -39.60 9.74
N THR A 710 -10.47 -39.99 9.92
CA THR A 710 -9.79 -40.00 11.22
C THR A 710 -9.24 -38.61 11.57
N VAL A 711 -8.94 -38.36 12.86
CA VAL A 711 -8.34 -37.09 13.33
C VAL A 711 -7.03 -36.81 12.59
N THR A 712 -6.16 -37.78 12.42
CA THR A 712 -4.87 -37.66 11.73
C THR A 712 -5.03 -37.31 10.25
N GLN A 713 -5.99 -37.90 9.56
CA GLN A 713 -6.33 -37.60 8.17
C GLN A 713 -6.83 -36.16 8.04
N MET A 714 -7.68 -35.71 8.96
CA MET A 714 -8.22 -34.36 8.95
C MET A 714 -7.17 -33.29 9.34
N LEU A 715 -6.27 -33.62 10.24
CA LEU A 715 -5.11 -32.77 10.52
C LEU A 715 -4.22 -32.62 9.29
N TRP A 716 -4.03 -33.66 8.49
CA TRP A 716 -3.34 -33.54 7.21
C TRP A 716 -4.06 -32.58 6.27
N VAL A 717 -5.36 -32.74 6.12
CA VAL A 717 -6.14 -31.89 5.20
C VAL A 717 -6.17 -30.44 5.66
N ASN A 718 -6.62 -30.19 6.88
CA ASN A 718 -6.81 -28.81 7.34
C ASN A 718 -5.51 -28.05 7.54
N LEU A 719 -4.47 -28.76 7.94
CA LEU A 719 -3.26 -28.10 8.41
C LEU A 719 -2.19 -28.02 7.34
N ILE A 720 -1.96 -29.13 6.62
CA ILE A 720 -0.90 -29.17 5.61
C ILE A 720 -1.47 -28.78 4.25
N MET A 721 -2.55 -29.43 3.80
CA MET A 721 -3.12 -29.15 2.49
C MET A 721 -3.66 -27.70 2.42
N ASP A 722 -4.38 -27.24 3.43
CA ASP A 722 -4.96 -25.91 3.46
C ASP A 722 -3.89 -24.80 3.58
N THR A 723 -2.79 -25.07 4.32
CA THR A 723 -1.64 -24.18 4.36
C THR A 723 -1.02 -23.98 2.98
N PHE A 724 -0.79 -25.06 2.25
CA PHE A 724 -0.27 -24.99 0.89
C PHE A 724 -1.29 -24.39 -0.08
N ALA A 725 -2.57 -24.68 0.07
CA ALA A 725 -3.63 -24.05 -0.71
C ALA A 725 -3.69 -22.52 -0.47
N ALA A 726 -3.53 -22.09 0.78
CA ALA A 726 -3.44 -20.68 1.15
C ALA A 726 -2.29 -19.98 0.42
N MET A 727 -1.08 -20.57 0.43
CA MET A 727 0.07 -20.07 -0.31
C MET A 727 -0.19 -20.00 -1.83
N ALA A 728 -0.79 -21.04 -2.38
CA ALA A 728 -1.10 -21.13 -3.81
C ALA A 728 -2.05 -20.02 -4.24
N LEU A 729 -3.13 -19.82 -3.49
CA LEU A 729 -4.15 -18.81 -3.81
C LEU A 729 -3.69 -17.39 -3.46
N ALA A 730 -2.89 -17.19 -2.39
CA ALA A 730 -2.30 -15.89 -2.05
C ALA A 730 -1.33 -15.36 -3.11
N SER A 731 -0.65 -16.25 -3.83
CA SER A 731 0.35 -15.89 -4.84
C SER A 731 -0.22 -15.54 -6.21
N LEU A 732 -1.53 -15.65 -6.41
CA LEU A 732 -2.17 -15.43 -7.72
C LEU A 732 -2.01 -13.98 -8.19
N PRO A 733 -1.80 -13.77 -9.51
CA PRO A 733 -1.79 -12.44 -10.11
C PRO A 733 -3.19 -11.82 -10.13
N PRO A 734 -3.31 -10.48 -10.28
CA PRO A 734 -4.59 -9.81 -10.45
C PRO A 734 -5.34 -10.37 -11.66
N SER A 735 -6.66 -10.48 -11.54
CA SER A 735 -7.51 -10.78 -12.71
C SER A 735 -7.57 -9.56 -13.64
N GLU A 736 -7.65 -9.77 -14.96
CA GLU A 736 -7.74 -8.67 -15.94
C GLU A 736 -8.99 -7.81 -15.77
N GLY A 737 -10.03 -8.34 -15.13
CA GLY A 737 -11.28 -7.64 -14.87
C GLY A 737 -11.30 -6.86 -13.54
N VAL A 738 -10.27 -6.98 -12.70
CA VAL A 738 -10.29 -6.44 -11.31
C VAL A 738 -10.52 -4.92 -11.24
N MET A 739 -10.08 -4.18 -12.28
CA MET A 739 -10.30 -2.74 -12.40
C MET A 739 -11.60 -2.37 -13.14
N LYS A 740 -12.37 -3.36 -13.57
CA LYS A 740 -13.72 -3.14 -14.15
C LYS A 740 -14.82 -3.33 -13.12
N ASP A 741 -14.52 -3.98 -12.01
CA ASP A 741 -15.46 -4.18 -10.93
C ASP A 741 -15.63 -2.86 -10.15
N SER A 742 -16.86 -2.57 -9.72
CA SER A 742 -17.12 -1.44 -8.82
C SER A 742 -16.49 -1.68 -7.43
N PRO A 743 -16.12 -0.61 -6.71
CA PRO A 743 -15.57 -0.74 -5.37
C PRO A 743 -16.56 -1.46 -4.43
N ARG A 744 -16.03 -2.32 -3.58
CA ARG A 744 -16.84 -3.00 -2.57
C ARG A 744 -17.23 -2.03 -1.44
N HIS A 745 -18.39 -2.27 -0.85
CA HIS A 745 -18.74 -1.56 0.38
C HIS A 745 -17.82 -1.99 1.54
N ARG A 746 -17.32 -1.05 2.34
CA ARG A 746 -16.35 -1.31 3.41
C ARG A 746 -16.84 -2.37 4.43
N GLU A 747 -18.11 -2.33 4.77
CA GLU A 747 -18.75 -3.23 5.74
C GLU A 747 -19.29 -4.52 5.11
N ALA A 748 -19.14 -4.71 3.79
CA ALA A 748 -19.63 -5.91 3.13
C ALA A 748 -18.93 -7.14 3.72
N PHE A 749 -19.74 -8.12 4.14
CA PHE A 749 -19.21 -9.39 4.67
C PHE A 749 -18.43 -10.12 3.59
N ILE A 750 -17.28 -10.68 3.96
CA ILE A 750 -16.34 -11.28 3.01
C ILE A 750 -16.94 -12.44 2.20
N ILE A 751 -17.92 -13.15 2.78
CA ILE A 751 -18.67 -14.22 2.10
C ILE A 751 -19.93 -13.61 1.48
N ASP A 752 -19.92 -13.41 0.19
CA ASP A 752 -21.06 -12.93 -0.57
C ASP A 752 -22.11 -14.04 -0.85
N SER A 753 -23.23 -13.67 -1.45
CA SER A 753 -24.30 -14.61 -1.77
C SER A 753 -23.91 -15.66 -2.81
N THR A 754 -22.96 -15.33 -3.68
CA THR A 754 -22.43 -16.26 -4.70
C THR A 754 -21.51 -17.28 -4.06
N MET A 755 -20.64 -16.83 -3.16
CA MET A 755 -19.78 -17.71 -2.36
C MET A 755 -20.62 -18.65 -1.49
N LYS A 756 -21.67 -18.15 -0.79
CA LYS A 756 -22.56 -18.99 0.03
C LYS A 756 -23.16 -20.12 -0.80
N ARG A 757 -23.70 -19.80 -1.99
CA ARG A 757 -24.24 -20.82 -2.89
C ARG A 757 -23.17 -21.82 -3.37
N GLY A 758 -21.97 -21.31 -3.67
CA GLY A 758 -20.82 -22.15 -4.04
C GLY A 758 -20.40 -23.10 -2.92
N ILE A 759 -20.21 -22.59 -1.69
CA ILE A 759 -19.81 -23.37 -0.51
C ILE A 759 -20.85 -24.44 -0.20
N ILE A 760 -22.12 -24.06 -0.09
CA ILE A 760 -23.18 -25.00 0.27
C ILE A 760 -23.43 -26.00 -0.87
N GLY A 761 -23.49 -25.54 -2.12
CA GLY A 761 -23.77 -26.42 -3.27
C GLY A 761 -22.66 -27.44 -3.53
N THR A 762 -21.40 -26.98 -3.57
CA THR A 762 -20.25 -27.87 -3.79
C THR A 762 -19.99 -28.73 -2.56
N GLY A 763 -20.11 -28.17 -1.34
CA GLY A 763 -19.97 -28.94 -0.10
C GLY A 763 -21.03 -30.03 0.03
N ALA A 764 -22.28 -29.75 -0.29
CA ALA A 764 -23.35 -30.74 -0.32
C ALA A 764 -23.14 -31.83 -1.39
N LEU A 765 -22.65 -31.45 -2.57
CA LEU A 765 -22.31 -32.43 -3.61
C LEU A 765 -21.22 -33.39 -3.12
N PHE A 766 -20.15 -32.87 -2.53
CA PHE A 766 -19.06 -33.69 -2.00
C PHE A 766 -19.53 -34.57 -0.85
N PHE A 767 -20.37 -34.01 0.03
CA PHE A 767 -21.02 -34.79 1.09
C PHE A 767 -21.81 -35.97 0.53
N LEU A 768 -22.68 -35.75 -0.46
CA LEU A 768 -23.51 -36.78 -1.07
C LEU A 768 -22.68 -37.91 -1.73
N ILE A 769 -21.59 -37.52 -2.44
CA ILE A 769 -20.66 -38.48 -3.03
C ILE A 769 -20.00 -39.33 -1.94
N LEU A 770 -19.45 -38.69 -0.92
CA LEU A 770 -18.70 -39.37 0.12
C LEU A 770 -19.58 -40.24 1.01
N ILE A 771 -20.76 -39.74 1.41
CA ILE A 771 -21.67 -40.56 2.26
C ILE A 771 -22.28 -41.71 1.48
N GLY A 772 -22.48 -41.57 0.16
CA GLY A 772 -22.86 -42.64 -0.72
C GLY A 772 -21.79 -43.75 -0.80
N LEU A 773 -20.51 -43.36 -0.89
CA LEU A 773 -19.38 -44.28 -0.86
C LEU A 773 -19.24 -44.96 0.50
N VAL A 774 -19.38 -44.21 1.60
CA VAL A 774 -19.39 -44.75 2.97
C VAL A 774 -20.47 -45.83 3.09
N TYR A 775 -21.70 -45.55 2.63
CA TYR A 775 -22.82 -46.49 2.68
C TYR A 775 -22.51 -47.79 1.87
N VAL A 776 -21.95 -47.62 0.66
CA VAL A 776 -21.61 -48.79 -0.19
C VAL A 776 -20.52 -49.61 0.44
N PHE A 777 -19.44 -48.98 0.95
CA PHE A 777 -18.30 -49.65 1.56
C PHE A 777 -18.67 -50.35 2.86
N GLU A 778 -19.60 -49.86 3.61
CA GLU A 778 -20.12 -50.57 4.81
C GLU A 778 -20.89 -51.85 4.51
N HIS A 779 -21.52 -51.89 3.33
CA HIS A 779 -22.40 -53.01 2.97
C HIS A 779 -21.76 -53.94 1.93
N ALA A 780 -20.52 -53.72 1.55
CA ALA A 780 -19.79 -54.54 0.59
C ALA A 780 -18.29 -54.43 0.83
N ASP A 781 -17.58 -55.57 0.92
CA ASP A 781 -16.14 -55.61 1.03
C ASP A 781 -15.48 -55.25 -0.31
N VAL A 782 -14.84 -54.09 -0.33
CA VAL A 782 -14.25 -53.51 -1.56
C VAL A 782 -12.73 -53.58 -1.49
N THR A 783 -12.18 -54.54 -2.21
CA THR A 783 -10.72 -54.72 -2.33
C THR A 783 -10.11 -53.85 -3.44
N SER A 784 -10.89 -53.50 -4.48
CA SER A 784 -10.52 -52.61 -5.57
C SER A 784 -11.73 -51.79 -6.03
N LEU A 785 -11.49 -50.52 -6.42
CA LEU A 785 -12.55 -49.65 -6.96
C LEU A 785 -13.12 -50.13 -8.29
N SER A 786 -12.43 -51.01 -9.01
CA SER A 786 -12.96 -51.68 -10.22
C SER A 786 -14.15 -52.56 -9.93
N ASP A 787 -14.25 -53.07 -8.72
CA ASP A 787 -15.28 -54.04 -8.30
C ASP A 787 -16.61 -53.34 -8.01
N LEU A 788 -16.63 -52.01 -7.85
CA LEU A 788 -17.84 -51.22 -7.57
C LEU A 788 -19.01 -51.49 -8.53
N CYS A 789 -18.72 -51.85 -9.77
CA CYS A 789 -19.76 -52.16 -10.77
C CYS A 789 -20.37 -53.56 -10.65
N THR A 790 -19.78 -54.47 -9.85
CA THR A 790 -20.18 -55.88 -9.72
C THR A 790 -20.58 -56.27 -8.31
N LEU A 791 -20.62 -55.28 -7.37
CA LEU A 791 -20.88 -55.54 -5.95
C LEU A 791 -22.32 -55.95 -5.68
N SER A 792 -22.48 -56.90 -4.72
CA SER A 792 -23.75 -57.20 -4.05
C SER A 792 -23.69 -56.60 -2.65
N LEU A 793 -24.69 -55.76 -2.29
CA LEU A 793 -24.82 -55.21 -0.96
C LEU A 793 -25.25 -56.27 0.03
N GLY A 794 -24.50 -56.44 1.11
CA GLY A 794 -24.76 -57.41 2.20
C GLY A 794 -25.17 -56.68 3.50
N ALA A 795 -24.91 -57.32 4.64
CA ALA A 795 -25.06 -56.70 5.95
C ALA A 795 -23.88 -55.72 6.21
N ALA A 796 -24.11 -54.67 7.01
CA ALA A 796 -23.07 -53.71 7.37
C ALA A 796 -21.99 -54.41 8.23
N GLU A 797 -20.72 -54.39 7.76
CA GLU A 797 -19.56 -55.01 8.43
C GLU A 797 -18.57 -53.96 9.00
N GLY A 798 -18.87 -52.67 8.81
CA GLY A 798 -17.98 -51.56 9.15
C GLY A 798 -16.93 -51.26 8.07
N LEU A 799 -16.17 -50.18 8.23
CA LEU A 799 -15.19 -49.74 7.23
C LEU A 799 -13.81 -50.39 7.49
N SER A 800 -13.30 -51.13 6.51
CA SER A 800 -11.91 -51.62 6.47
C SER A 800 -10.90 -50.48 6.31
N ARG A 801 -9.61 -50.75 6.60
CA ARG A 801 -8.56 -49.72 6.38
C ARG A 801 -8.39 -49.36 4.90
N THR A 802 -8.60 -50.29 4.00
CA THR A 802 -8.52 -50.08 2.55
C THR A 802 -9.62 -49.11 2.10
N GLU A 803 -10.85 -49.34 2.57
CA GLU A 803 -11.98 -48.47 2.28
C GLU A 803 -11.82 -47.06 2.87
N LYS A 804 -11.30 -46.95 4.11
CA LYS A 804 -10.90 -45.65 4.70
C LYS A 804 -9.86 -44.96 3.85
N SER A 805 -8.89 -45.66 3.25
CA SER A 805 -7.91 -45.12 2.33
C SER A 805 -8.54 -44.59 1.07
N TYR A 806 -9.54 -45.31 0.52
CA TYR A 806 -10.29 -44.82 -0.65
C TYR A 806 -11.08 -43.56 -0.33
N ILE A 807 -11.87 -43.52 0.76
CA ILE A 807 -12.66 -42.35 1.19
C ILE A 807 -11.76 -41.16 1.37
N PHE A 808 -10.66 -41.33 2.12
CA PHE A 808 -9.69 -40.27 2.37
C PHE A 808 -9.05 -39.75 1.07
N THR A 809 -8.60 -40.64 0.18
CA THR A 809 -7.96 -40.21 -1.08
C THR A 809 -8.95 -39.53 -2.02
N ILE A 810 -10.17 -40.05 -2.14
CA ILE A 810 -11.25 -39.44 -2.93
C ILE A 810 -11.59 -38.07 -2.36
N PHE A 811 -11.71 -37.91 -1.05
CA PHE A 811 -11.95 -36.63 -0.40
C PHE A 811 -10.87 -35.62 -0.73
N VAL A 812 -9.59 -35.95 -0.60
CA VAL A 812 -8.47 -35.07 -0.92
C VAL A 812 -8.43 -34.73 -2.40
N MET A 813 -8.69 -35.68 -3.30
CA MET A 813 -8.68 -35.45 -4.75
C MET A 813 -9.87 -34.59 -5.21
N LEU A 814 -11.04 -34.70 -4.60
CA LEU A 814 -12.16 -33.79 -4.82
C LEU A 814 -11.76 -32.36 -4.48
N GLN A 815 -11.06 -32.15 -3.35
CA GLN A 815 -10.57 -30.84 -2.94
C GLN A 815 -9.45 -30.34 -3.84
N PHE A 816 -8.53 -31.23 -4.25
CA PHE A 816 -7.46 -30.89 -5.20
C PHE A 816 -8.02 -30.27 -6.50
N TRP A 817 -9.04 -30.88 -7.07
CA TRP A 817 -9.71 -30.36 -8.28
C TRP A 817 -10.56 -29.12 -7.97
N ASN A 818 -11.14 -29.04 -6.79
CA ASN A 818 -11.90 -27.85 -6.35
C ASN A 818 -11.01 -26.62 -6.21
N LEU A 819 -9.71 -26.79 -5.94
CA LEU A 819 -8.74 -25.68 -5.89
C LEU A 819 -8.63 -24.96 -7.24
N PHE A 820 -8.75 -25.65 -8.36
CA PHE A 820 -8.83 -25.06 -9.71
C PHE A 820 -10.10 -24.21 -9.85
N ASN A 821 -11.24 -24.69 -9.35
CA ASN A 821 -12.49 -23.94 -9.39
C ASN A 821 -12.44 -22.70 -8.51
N ALA A 822 -11.87 -22.81 -7.29
CA ALA A 822 -11.67 -21.69 -6.39
C ALA A 822 -10.74 -20.62 -6.99
N ARG A 823 -9.65 -21.06 -7.64
CA ARG A 823 -8.76 -20.14 -8.37
C ARG A 823 -9.48 -19.38 -9.46
N ALA A 824 -10.37 -20.02 -10.21
CA ALA A 824 -11.11 -19.42 -11.31
C ALA A 824 -12.26 -18.49 -10.84
N HIS A 825 -12.59 -18.51 -9.55
CA HIS A 825 -13.64 -17.63 -8.99
C HIS A 825 -13.32 -16.16 -9.24
N LEU A 826 -14.30 -15.37 -9.71
CA LEU A 826 -14.19 -13.94 -10.07
C LEU A 826 -13.16 -13.62 -11.17
N THR A 827 -12.73 -14.60 -11.97
CA THR A 827 -11.80 -14.31 -13.08
C THR A 827 -12.49 -14.15 -14.44
N GLY A 828 -13.72 -14.64 -14.60
CA GLY A 828 -14.40 -14.74 -15.90
C GLY A 828 -13.70 -15.67 -16.91
N ARG A 829 -12.71 -16.46 -16.46
CA ARG A 829 -11.88 -17.34 -17.31
C ARG A 829 -11.95 -18.79 -16.89
N SER A 830 -11.53 -19.67 -17.78
CA SER A 830 -11.41 -21.10 -17.51
C SER A 830 -10.44 -21.37 -16.34
N SER A 831 -10.73 -22.41 -15.54
CA SER A 831 -9.83 -22.94 -14.50
C SER A 831 -8.48 -23.42 -15.06
N PHE A 832 -8.40 -23.73 -16.34
CA PHE A 832 -7.16 -24.15 -17.01
C PHE A 832 -6.32 -22.99 -17.54
N HIS A 833 -6.75 -21.76 -17.38
CA HIS A 833 -5.95 -20.58 -17.75
C HIS A 833 -4.89 -20.33 -16.69
N LEU A 834 -3.73 -20.97 -16.79
CA LEU A 834 -2.66 -21.01 -15.77
C LEU A 834 -1.50 -20.03 -16.02
N LYS A 835 -1.68 -19.04 -16.89
CA LYS A 835 -0.64 -18.06 -17.20
C LYS A 835 -0.23 -17.27 -15.93
N GLY A 836 1.06 -17.28 -15.58
CA GLY A 836 1.58 -16.61 -14.39
C GLY A 836 1.31 -17.32 -13.06
N CYS A 837 0.80 -18.57 -13.06
CA CYS A 837 0.46 -19.33 -11.87
C CYS A 837 1.48 -20.44 -11.56
N GLN A 838 2.78 -20.22 -11.80
CA GLN A 838 3.81 -21.25 -11.57
C GLN A 838 3.86 -21.72 -10.12
N GLY A 839 3.75 -20.79 -9.16
CA GLY A 839 3.70 -21.12 -7.74
C GLY A 839 2.49 -22.00 -7.38
N PHE A 840 1.33 -21.71 -7.97
CA PHE A 840 0.13 -22.54 -7.80
C PHE A 840 0.35 -23.98 -8.29
N LEU A 841 0.93 -24.16 -9.48
CA LEU A 841 1.20 -25.49 -10.04
C LEU A 841 2.23 -26.28 -9.21
N LEU A 842 3.28 -25.62 -8.73
CA LEU A 842 4.28 -26.25 -7.87
C LEU A 842 3.63 -26.78 -6.56
N ILE A 843 2.77 -25.97 -5.97
CA ILE A 843 2.09 -26.35 -4.73
C ILE A 843 1.10 -27.49 -4.97
N LEU A 844 0.36 -27.47 -6.07
CA LEU A 844 -0.50 -28.60 -6.45
C LEU A 844 0.30 -29.90 -6.57
N LEU A 845 1.48 -29.85 -7.17
CA LEU A 845 2.38 -30.99 -7.26
C LEU A 845 2.81 -31.48 -5.87
N VAL A 846 3.15 -30.54 -4.96
CA VAL A 846 3.53 -30.90 -3.57
C VAL A 846 2.38 -31.56 -2.83
N ILE A 847 1.14 -31.05 -2.98
CA ILE A 847 -0.06 -31.65 -2.37
C ILE A 847 -0.27 -33.08 -2.91
N LEU A 848 -0.18 -33.26 -4.24
CA LEU A 848 -0.38 -34.58 -4.86
C LEU A 848 0.70 -35.58 -4.43
N LEU A 849 1.96 -35.19 -4.42
CA LEU A 849 3.07 -36.04 -3.95
C LEU A 849 2.95 -36.36 -2.46
N GLY A 850 2.54 -35.37 -1.64
CA GLY A 850 2.30 -35.55 -0.21
C GLY A 850 1.18 -36.55 0.06
N GLN A 851 0.07 -36.48 -0.69
CA GLN A 851 -1.05 -37.43 -0.58
C GLN A 851 -0.61 -38.84 -0.99
N PHE A 852 0.12 -38.92 -2.10
CA PHE A 852 0.67 -40.23 -2.53
C PHE A 852 1.60 -40.85 -1.48
N PHE A 853 2.48 -40.02 -0.89
CA PHE A 853 3.41 -40.48 0.16
C PHE A 853 2.67 -40.98 1.40
N ILE A 854 1.66 -40.23 1.89
CA ILE A 854 0.90 -40.61 3.09
C ILE A 854 0.13 -41.91 2.86
N VAL A 855 -0.56 -42.05 1.75
CA VAL A 855 -1.33 -43.24 1.45
C VAL A 855 -0.43 -44.46 1.26
N SER A 856 0.78 -44.28 0.71
CA SER A 856 1.74 -45.37 0.48
C SER A 856 2.50 -45.80 1.72
N PHE A 857 2.83 -44.86 2.62
CA PHE A 857 3.75 -45.09 3.75
C PHE A 857 3.14 -44.76 5.12
N GLY A 858 1.98 -44.10 5.20
CA GLY A 858 1.37 -43.60 6.44
C GLY A 858 0.83 -44.74 7.34
N GLY A 859 0.48 -45.91 6.77
CA GLY A 859 0.12 -47.13 7.50
C GLY A 859 -0.91 -46.90 8.59
N GLN A 860 -0.64 -47.42 9.77
CA GLN A 860 -1.54 -47.32 10.93
C GLN A 860 -1.67 -45.91 11.47
N MET A 861 -0.66 -45.05 11.32
CA MET A 861 -0.65 -43.67 11.81
C MET A 861 -1.76 -42.84 11.17
N PHE A 862 -2.02 -43.04 9.89
CA PHE A 862 -3.11 -42.38 9.15
C PHE A 862 -4.28 -43.29 8.86
N SER A 863 -4.30 -44.52 9.43
CA SER A 863 -5.34 -45.55 9.18
C SER A 863 -5.51 -45.79 7.67
N VAL A 864 -4.41 -45.91 6.93
CA VAL A 864 -4.37 -46.11 5.48
C VAL A 864 -3.62 -47.41 5.10
N THR A 865 -3.95 -47.90 3.92
CA THR A 865 -3.23 -48.96 3.21
C THR A 865 -2.84 -48.45 1.82
N PRO A 866 -1.73 -48.96 1.25
CA PRO A 866 -1.33 -48.61 -0.10
C PRO A 866 -2.43 -48.95 -1.13
N ILE A 867 -2.72 -48.00 -1.99
CA ILE A 867 -3.71 -48.10 -3.06
C ILE A 867 -3.01 -48.53 -4.36
N SER A 868 -3.66 -49.36 -5.18
CA SER A 868 -3.12 -49.78 -6.47
C SER A 868 -3.00 -48.58 -7.45
N VAL A 869 -2.05 -48.66 -8.39
CA VAL A 869 -1.87 -47.63 -9.42
C VAL A 869 -3.14 -47.45 -10.27
N MET A 870 -3.86 -48.53 -10.52
CA MET A 870 -5.10 -48.48 -11.29
C MET A 870 -6.20 -47.74 -10.54
N ASP A 871 -6.33 -47.95 -9.23
CA ASP A 871 -7.29 -47.24 -8.37
C ASP A 871 -6.91 -45.76 -8.27
N TRP A 872 -5.62 -45.39 -8.19
CA TRP A 872 -5.16 -44.03 -8.26
C TRP A 872 -5.60 -43.34 -9.57
N VAL A 873 -5.41 -43.99 -10.72
CA VAL A 873 -5.83 -43.44 -12.02
C VAL A 873 -7.36 -43.26 -12.06
N LEU A 874 -8.10 -44.22 -11.51
CA LEU A 874 -9.55 -44.16 -11.44
C LEU A 874 -10.04 -43.00 -10.54
N ILE A 875 -9.45 -42.82 -9.34
CA ILE A 875 -9.76 -41.71 -8.42
C ILE A 875 -9.46 -40.37 -9.07
N ILE A 876 -8.26 -40.19 -9.63
CA ILE A 876 -7.86 -38.95 -10.26
C ILE A 876 -8.80 -38.60 -11.42
N SER A 877 -9.15 -39.58 -12.25
CA SER A 877 -10.01 -39.38 -13.43
C SER A 877 -11.44 -39.06 -13.03
N THR A 878 -12.05 -39.82 -12.12
CA THR A 878 -13.45 -39.60 -11.68
C THR A 878 -13.62 -38.30 -10.89
N THR A 879 -12.69 -37.99 -9.97
CA THR A 879 -12.76 -36.78 -9.19
C THR A 879 -12.50 -35.51 -10.02
N SER A 880 -11.79 -35.63 -11.18
CA SER A 880 -11.58 -34.50 -12.10
C SER A 880 -12.90 -33.95 -12.67
N LEU A 881 -13.99 -34.73 -12.64
CA LEU A 881 -15.31 -34.23 -13.04
C LEU A 881 -15.73 -32.96 -12.32
N VAL A 882 -15.24 -32.72 -11.10
CA VAL A 882 -15.47 -31.48 -10.33
C VAL A 882 -15.03 -30.24 -11.10
N VAL A 883 -13.88 -30.27 -11.77
CA VAL A 883 -13.39 -29.16 -12.60
C VAL A 883 -14.27 -28.99 -13.83
N TRP A 884 -14.62 -30.09 -14.50
CA TRP A 884 -15.45 -30.05 -15.71
C TRP A 884 -16.86 -29.53 -15.43
N VAL A 885 -17.46 -29.93 -14.31
CA VAL A 885 -18.76 -29.36 -13.87
C VAL A 885 -18.61 -27.87 -13.58
N GLY A 886 -17.51 -27.47 -12.96
CA GLY A 886 -17.19 -26.04 -12.74
C GLY A 886 -17.03 -25.26 -14.05
N GLU A 887 -16.33 -25.83 -15.04
CA GLU A 887 -16.20 -25.23 -16.37
C GLU A 887 -17.54 -25.09 -17.09
N LEU A 888 -18.35 -26.13 -17.07
CA LEU A 888 -19.69 -26.12 -17.67
C LEU A 888 -20.57 -25.03 -17.03
N ASN A 889 -20.56 -24.92 -15.71
CA ASN A 889 -21.30 -23.87 -15.01
C ASN A 889 -20.80 -22.46 -15.35
N ARG A 890 -19.49 -22.27 -15.55
CA ARG A 890 -18.91 -20.99 -16.04
C ARG A 890 -19.33 -20.70 -17.48
N PHE A 891 -19.30 -21.70 -18.35
CA PHE A 891 -19.71 -21.56 -19.75
C PHE A 891 -21.17 -21.09 -19.89
N PHE A 892 -22.08 -21.61 -19.06
CA PHE A 892 -23.48 -21.20 -19.08
C PHE A 892 -23.76 -19.86 -18.38
N ARG A 893 -22.83 -19.33 -17.60
CA ARG A 893 -22.99 -18.04 -16.90
C ARG A 893 -22.33 -16.86 -17.61
N GLY A 894 -21.36 -17.11 -18.49
CA GLY A 894 -20.70 -16.14 -19.33
C GLY A 894 -21.34 -16.01 -20.67
#